data_5df46becee973fc76ae255816cced898
#
_entry.id   5df46becee973fc76ae255816cced898
#
_cell.length_a   1.000
_cell.length_b   1.000
_cell.length_c   1.000
_cell.angle_alpha   90.00
_cell.angle_beta   90.00
_cell.angle_gamma   90.00
#
_symmetry.space_group_name_H-M   'P 1'
#
loop_
_entity.id
_entity.type
_entity.pdbx_description
1 polymer ?
#
loop_
_entity_poly.entity_id
_entity_poly.type
_entity_poly.pdbx_seq_one_letter_code
_entity_poly.pdbx_strand_id
1 'polypeptide(L)'
;MVNVMKHNKTIELLAPAGSWEALEAAVNAGADAVYMGGKAFGARQYASNFDREELTRAVYFAHMHRVRLYITVNTLVDDAEMPELADYLLFLNNVGVDGIIVQDMGVINLARKLVPQLPLHASTQMTVTSLAGVRLCAENGMERAVLARELSIKDIRTICSNTDTEIEVFIHGALCVCYSGQCLMSSLIGGRSGNRGRCAQPCRLPYKLTDKNGKDMLAGTDAGQYLLSPKDLNTLEILPQLIDAGVTSYKIEGRMKRPEYVAVVVDAYRRAIDSYLAGNYNVPQQDFENIEQIFNRDFTTAYMVSRPGRTMMSDRRPNNRGVMVGRVVKLFKGENKAAIKLEKKLSLGDGLEFWVKVGGRVGTTVNKMTQNGQEVTSALPGTQVVIDIPNGVRMNDRVFRTFDAELMAYASKFYGEKAKRRIPVDAVVTAKLGQPLTVLLTDDEGSTGFGETNFITETARKHALNEAAVRKQVDRLGTTEYVLNNLTVDLDDGVMVPMSEINEARRMAAEALDAARLEAFAPKRTEKHKVDVQLVKPEKNIPKKHAVLTVRADTVGKAQAALSAGADYIIFGGDLFSTKIVTDADYAKVAELAAQYGKKWAPGTPRIISQGQEEFYARQFAKWQQLNPDAVYIANNSLWQIAKENCTLPLWADMALNIYNSSCLEFWHEAGAIGAVLSAELTLKQIEHLCAVSPMPLECLVQGRIEMMVSEYCAGGSFLGGLDKGKCSFNCREQLFLNDRKDASFPLVTDQNCRMHVLNAHDLSLLANLKAVQEAGVERLLIDARYYSEEETAQMAALYKGVMNGEIRQEENLPHTTRGHYFRGVL
;
A
#
# COMPACT_ATOMS: atom_id res chain seq x y z
N MET A 1 -18.82 -33.72 2.16
CA MET A 1 -17.37 -33.78 1.99
C MET A 1 -17.03 -32.88 0.83
N VAL A 2 -16.74 -31.59 1.10
CA VAL A 2 -16.41 -30.58 0.10
C VAL A 2 -14.90 -30.62 -0.10
N ASN A 3 -14.49 -30.60 -1.38
CA ASN A 3 -13.11 -30.65 -1.86
C ASN A 3 -12.17 -29.68 -1.14
N VAL A 4 -11.52 -30.13 -0.08
CA VAL A 4 -10.49 -29.36 0.67
C VAL A 4 -9.08 -29.51 0.05
N MET A 5 -8.94 -30.23 -1.06
CA MET A 5 -7.64 -30.48 -1.68
C MET A 5 -7.61 -30.04 -3.15
N LYS A 6 -7.50 -28.75 -3.41
CA LYS A 6 -7.10 -28.26 -4.74
C LYS A 6 -5.99 -27.20 -4.77
N HIS A 7 -5.50 -26.73 -3.62
CA HIS A 7 -4.34 -25.84 -3.61
C HIS A 7 -3.39 -26.23 -2.49
N ASN A 8 -2.30 -26.87 -2.85
CA ASN A 8 -1.11 -27.10 -2.02
C ASN A 8 -0.33 -25.76 -1.84
N LYS A 9 -1.06 -24.63 -1.71
CA LYS A 9 -0.45 -23.30 -1.55
C LYS A 9 -0.34 -23.02 -0.05
N THR A 10 0.85 -22.76 0.41
CA THR A 10 1.14 -22.33 1.79
C THR A 10 0.45 -20.99 2.09
N ILE A 11 -0.19 -20.87 3.24
CA ILE A 11 -0.73 -19.60 3.76
C ILE A 11 0.42 -18.80 4.35
N GLU A 12 0.58 -17.56 3.93
CA GLU A 12 1.60 -16.64 4.42
C GLU A 12 0.96 -15.45 5.15
N LEU A 13 1.25 -15.24 6.43
CA LEU A 13 0.90 -14.03 7.18
C LEU A 13 2.03 -13.01 7.02
N LEU A 14 1.75 -11.92 6.30
CA LEU A 14 2.71 -10.88 5.97
C LEU A 14 2.55 -9.65 6.88
N ALA A 15 3.51 -9.43 7.77
CA ALA A 15 3.51 -8.38 8.76
C ALA A 15 4.32 -7.14 8.33
N PRO A 16 3.92 -5.92 8.78
CA PRO A 16 4.69 -4.70 8.54
C PRO A 16 5.80 -4.51 9.57
N ALA A 17 6.97 -3.99 9.16
CA ALA A 17 7.95 -3.44 10.07
C ALA A 17 8.46 -2.07 9.60
N GLY A 18 8.41 -1.08 10.50
CA GLY A 18 8.94 0.27 10.26
C GLY A 18 10.08 0.65 11.20
N SER A 19 10.41 -0.23 12.16
CA SER A 19 11.55 -0.13 13.08
C SER A 19 12.04 -1.53 13.43
N TRP A 20 13.20 -1.60 14.10
CA TRP A 20 13.77 -2.87 14.55
C TRP A 20 12.85 -3.60 15.52
N GLU A 21 12.30 -2.90 16.51
CA GLU A 21 11.37 -3.48 17.49
C GLU A 21 10.08 -3.98 16.83
N ALA A 22 9.65 -3.35 15.73
CA ALA A 22 8.50 -3.81 14.97
C ALA A 22 8.81 -5.09 14.17
N LEU A 23 10.06 -5.26 13.70
CA LEU A 23 10.54 -6.50 13.10
C LEU A 23 10.54 -7.63 14.12
N GLU A 24 11.15 -7.40 15.30
CA GLU A 24 11.14 -8.37 16.41
C GLU A 24 9.71 -8.77 16.80
N ALA A 25 8.83 -7.77 16.94
CA ALA A 25 7.42 -8.00 17.26
C ALA A 25 6.71 -8.86 16.21
N ALA A 26 6.94 -8.61 14.92
CA ALA A 26 6.34 -9.38 13.83
C ALA A 26 6.81 -10.85 13.84
N VAL A 27 8.12 -11.06 13.93
CA VAL A 27 8.73 -12.41 13.96
C VAL A 27 8.27 -13.20 15.19
N ASN A 28 8.33 -12.59 16.37
CA ASN A 28 7.96 -13.26 17.62
C ASN A 28 6.45 -13.51 17.74
N ALA A 29 5.61 -12.68 17.10
CA ALA A 29 4.17 -12.89 17.04
C ALA A 29 3.73 -13.93 15.99
N GLY A 30 4.67 -14.50 15.23
CA GLY A 30 4.41 -15.62 14.32
C GLY A 30 4.08 -15.21 12.89
N ALA A 31 4.63 -14.09 12.39
CA ALA A 31 4.58 -13.76 10.96
C ALA A 31 5.42 -14.79 10.17
N ASP A 32 4.92 -15.19 8.98
CA ASP A 32 5.64 -16.03 8.02
C ASP A 32 6.57 -15.17 7.13
N ALA A 33 6.20 -13.91 6.96
CA ALA A 33 6.99 -12.93 6.22
C ALA A 33 6.82 -11.52 6.81
N VAL A 34 7.82 -10.67 6.60
CA VAL A 34 7.80 -9.27 7.00
C VAL A 34 8.12 -8.38 5.80
N TYR A 35 7.38 -7.30 5.63
CA TYR A 35 7.74 -6.28 4.66
C TYR A 35 8.14 -4.97 5.33
N MET A 36 9.22 -4.37 4.80
CA MET A 36 9.79 -3.14 5.32
C MET A 36 10.30 -2.23 4.20
N GLY A 37 10.76 -1.05 4.53
CA GLY A 37 11.34 -0.11 3.57
C GLY A 37 12.75 0.28 3.94
N GLY A 38 13.59 0.41 2.91
CA GLY A 38 14.83 1.14 3.06
C GLY A 38 14.60 2.66 3.12
N LYS A 39 15.65 3.43 3.39
CA LYS A 39 15.63 4.91 3.43
C LYS A 39 15.29 5.53 2.06
N ALA A 40 15.44 4.79 0.95
CA ALA A 40 15.13 5.22 -0.41
C ALA A 40 14.04 4.35 -1.06
N PHE A 41 13.38 4.86 -2.09
CA PHE A 41 12.47 4.19 -3.03
C PHE A 41 11.22 3.50 -2.43
N GLY A 42 10.94 3.67 -1.14
CA GLY A 42 9.78 3.06 -0.49
C GLY A 42 8.65 4.05 -0.22
N ALA A 43 7.39 3.65 -0.43
CA ALA A 43 6.24 4.36 0.13
C ALA A 43 6.34 4.41 1.66
N ARG A 44 5.80 5.45 2.31
CA ARG A 44 5.97 5.70 3.76
C ARG A 44 7.38 6.21 4.13
N GLN A 45 7.91 7.18 3.40
CA GLN A 45 9.22 7.80 3.67
C GLN A 45 9.35 8.41 5.08
N TYR A 46 8.24 8.69 5.76
CA TYR A 46 8.22 9.20 7.14
C TYR A 46 8.24 8.12 8.24
N ALA A 47 8.28 6.83 7.90
CA ALA A 47 8.66 5.77 8.83
C ALA A 47 10.16 5.88 9.14
N SER A 48 10.62 5.24 10.22
CA SER A 48 12.06 5.23 10.57
C SER A 48 12.90 4.66 9.43
N ASN A 49 12.37 3.63 8.75
CA ASN A 49 13.01 2.89 7.66
C ASN A 49 14.44 2.42 8.01
N PHE A 50 14.98 1.53 7.23
CA PHE A 50 16.24 0.85 7.52
C PHE A 50 17.34 1.31 6.56
N ASP A 51 18.55 1.53 7.07
CA ASP A 51 19.72 1.69 6.20
C ASP A 51 20.26 0.33 5.75
N ARG A 52 21.38 0.35 4.99
CA ARG A 52 21.96 -0.88 4.42
C ARG A 52 22.49 -1.85 5.48
N GLU A 53 23.08 -1.34 6.55
CA GLU A 53 23.57 -2.18 7.67
C GLU A 53 22.39 -2.79 8.42
N GLU A 54 21.38 -1.98 8.72
CA GLU A 54 20.16 -2.44 9.38
C GLU A 54 19.42 -3.47 8.53
N LEU A 55 19.34 -3.27 7.19
CA LEU A 55 18.73 -4.25 6.27
C LEU A 55 19.53 -5.57 6.27
N THR A 56 20.86 -5.53 6.23
CA THR A 56 21.69 -6.73 6.29
C THR A 56 21.45 -7.52 7.58
N ARG A 57 21.38 -6.81 8.71
CA ARG A 57 21.05 -7.44 10.00
C ARG A 57 19.62 -7.97 10.04
N ALA A 58 18.65 -7.25 9.42
CA ALA A 58 17.27 -7.66 9.37
C ALA A 58 17.06 -8.95 8.55
N VAL A 59 17.78 -9.09 7.41
CA VAL A 59 17.79 -10.33 6.61
C VAL A 59 18.32 -11.47 7.43
N TYR A 60 19.49 -11.29 8.06
CA TYR A 60 20.08 -12.32 8.93
C TYR A 60 19.10 -12.74 10.03
N PHE A 61 18.54 -11.78 10.78
CA PHE A 61 17.60 -12.05 11.88
C PHE A 61 16.33 -12.77 11.38
N ALA A 62 15.73 -12.31 10.30
CA ALA A 62 14.53 -12.93 9.75
C ALA A 62 14.79 -14.37 9.28
N HIS A 63 15.88 -14.60 8.55
CA HIS A 63 16.24 -15.93 8.04
C HIS A 63 16.61 -16.90 9.16
N MET A 64 17.26 -16.43 10.22
CA MET A 64 17.52 -17.24 11.41
C MET A 64 16.22 -17.76 12.05
N HIS A 65 15.13 -16.98 11.96
CA HIS A 65 13.81 -17.35 12.44
C HIS A 65 12.88 -17.95 11.38
N ARG A 66 13.40 -18.28 10.19
CA ARG A 66 12.62 -18.84 9.05
C ARG A 66 11.50 -17.91 8.57
N VAL A 67 11.72 -16.60 8.65
CA VAL A 67 10.78 -15.56 8.20
C VAL A 67 11.33 -14.89 6.94
N ARG A 68 10.51 -14.80 5.90
CA ARG A 68 10.87 -14.11 4.65
C ARG A 68 10.88 -12.60 4.84
N LEU A 69 11.74 -11.92 4.09
CA LEU A 69 11.86 -10.47 4.16
C LEU A 69 11.66 -9.81 2.79
N TYR A 70 10.62 -8.99 2.66
CA TYR A 70 10.30 -8.26 1.43
C TYR A 70 10.57 -6.77 1.59
N ILE A 71 11.25 -6.18 0.61
CA ILE A 71 11.61 -4.75 0.64
C ILE A 71 10.71 -3.96 -0.32
N THR A 72 10.14 -2.87 0.17
CA THR A 72 9.35 -1.97 -0.68
C THR A 72 10.25 -1.08 -1.53
N VAL A 73 10.12 -1.21 -2.86
CA VAL A 73 10.67 -0.33 -3.90
C VAL A 73 9.49 0.17 -4.74
N ASN A 74 8.49 0.70 -4.06
CA ASN A 74 7.16 0.93 -4.60
C ASN A 74 6.78 2.40 -4.70
N THR A 75 7.73 3.22 -5.12
CA THR A 75 7.51 4.62 -5.53
C THR A 75 7.78 4.77 -7.02
N LEU A 76 7.24 5.82 -7.65
CA LEU A 76 7.71 6.27 -8.96
C LEU A 76 9.11 6.84 -8.81
N VAL A 77 9.98 6.57 -9.79
CA VAL A 77 11.40 6.93 -9.75
C VAL A 77 11.72 7.87 -10.92
N ASP A 78 12.48 8.93 -10.65
CA ASP A 78 12.98 9.85 -11.68
C ASP A 78 14.21 9.28 -12.38
N ASP A 79 14.46 9.66 -13.64
CA ASP A 79 15.65 9.23 -14.36
C ASP A 79 16.95 9.59 -13.66
N ALA A 80 16.98 10.72 -12.96
CA ALA A 80 18.16 11.12 -12.18
C ALA A 80 18.44 10.18 -10.98
N GLU A 81 17.44 9.47 -10.51
CA GLU A 81 17.52 8.50 -9.40
C GLU A 81 17.86 7.08 -9.88
N MET A 82 17.78 6.78 -11.18
CA MET A 82 17.99 5.43 -11.73
C MET A 82 19.36 4.82 -11.40
N PRO A 83 20.49 5.55 -11.40
CA PRO A 83 21.78 4.97 -10.99
C PRO A 83 21.80 4.53 -9.53
N GLU A 84 21.20 5.31 -8.63
CA GLU A 84 21.07 4.96 -7.21
C GLU A 84 20.15 3.75 -7.02
N LEU A 85 19.05 3.71 -7.77
CA LEU A 85 18.13 2.57 -7.78
C LEU A 85 18.84 1.29 -8.23
N ALA A 86 19.64 1.34 -9.30
CA ALA A 86 20.37 0.18 -9.80
C ALA A 86 21.34 -0.38 -8.74
N ASP A 87 22.11 0.50 -8.10
CA ASP A 87 23.00 0.13 -7.01
C ASP A 87 22.22 -0.47 -5.81
N TYR A 88 21.04 0.07 -5.52
CA TYR A 88 20.17 -0.44 -4.47
C TYR A 88 19.59 -1.83 -4.81
N LEU A 89 19.16 -2.06 -6.04
CA LEU A 89 18.67 -3.37 -6.48
C LEU A 89 19.78 -4.45 -6.41
N LEU A 90 21.00 -4.12 -6.80
CA LEU A 90 22.15 -5.00 -6.67
C LEU A 90 22.44 -5.33 -5.20
N PHE A 91 22.41 -4.31 -4.33
CA PHE A 91 22.56 -4.51 -2.88
C PHE A 91 21.49 -5.46 -2.34
N LEU A 92 20.19 -5.23 -2.66
CA LEU A 92 19.10 -6.07 -2.19
C LEU A 92 19.22 -7.53 -2.67
N ASN A 93 19.64 -7.73 -3.94
CA ASN A 93 19.90 -9.05 -4.47
C ASN A 93 21.01 -9.77 -3.67
N ASN A 94 22.13 -9.06 -3.40
CA ASN A 94 23.33 -9.65 -2.80
C ASN A 94 23.17 -9.91 -1.30
N VAL A 95 22.40 -9.07 -0.60
CA VAL A 95 22.12 -9.29 0.83
C VAL A 95 21.11 -10.42 1.05
N GLY A 96 20.43 -10.86 -0.02
CA GLY A 96 19.57 -12.04 0.01
C GLY A 96 18.14 -11.77 0.48
N VAL A 97 17.54 -10.56 0.22
CA VAL A 97 16.13 -10.34 0.50
C VAL A 97 15.25 -11.28 -0.32
N ASP A 98 14.12 -11.74 0.21
CA ASP A 98 13.27 -12.74 -0.45
C ASP A 98 12.44 -12.19 -1.61
N GLY A 99 12.33 -10.88 -1.73
CA GLY A 99 11.67 -10.22 -2.85
C GLY A 99 11.55 -8.72 -2.65
N ILE A 100 11.13 -8.03 -3.71
CA ILE A 100 10.83 -6.59 -3.68
C ILE A 100 9.39 -6.32 -4.12
N ILE A 101 8.75 -5.36 -3.46
CA ILE A 101 7.39 -4.92 -3.78
C ILE A 101 7.52 -3.66 -4.64
N VAL A 102 7.01 -3.71 -5.88
CA VAL A 102 7.26 -2.70 -6.92
C VAL A 102 5.97 -2.10 -7.48
N GLN A 103 6.03 -0.86 -7.95
CA GLN A 103 4.91 -0.15 -8.58
C GLN A 103 5.26 0.32 -10.00
N ASP A 104 6.43 0.90 -10.17
CA ASP A 104 6.89 1.56 -11.39
C ASP A 104 7.35 0.53 -12.42
N MET A 105 6.77 0.55 -13.63
CA MET A 105 7.17 -0.36 -14.71
C MET A 105 8.62 -0.16 -15.13
N GLY A 106 9.18 1.04 -14.97
CA GLY A 106 10.60 1.31 -15.18
C GLY A 106 11.50 0.62 -14.15
N VAL A 107 11.06 0.57 -12.89
CA VAL A 107 11.75 -0.21 -11.83
C VAL A 107 11.70 -1.71 -12.14
N ILE A 108 10.56 -2.22 -12.59
CA ILE A 108 10.39 -3.62 -13.00
C ILE A 108 11.29 -3.96 -14.17
N ASN A 109 11.32 -3.11 -15.20
CA ASN A 109 12.17 -3.28 -16.37
C ASN A 109 13.66 -3.31 -15.99
N LEU A 110 14.09 -2.38 -15.13
CA LEU A 110 15.46 -2.33 -14.65
C LEU A 110 15.83 -3.55 -13.79
N ALA A 111 14.96 -3.97 -12.89
CA ALA A 111 15.18 -5.13 -12.02
C ALA A 111 15.30 -6.43 -12.83
N ARG A 112 14.45 -6.63 -13.84
CA ARG A 112 14.55 -7.80 -14.75
C ARG A 112 15.86 -7.88 -15.50
N LYS A 113 16.43 -6.73 -15.88
CA LYS A 113 17.73 -6.65 -16.60
C LYS A 113 18.92 -6.87 -15.64
N LEU A 114 18.88 -6.29 -14.45
CA LEU A 114 20.01 -6.31 -13.51
C LEU A 114 20.02 -7.53 -12.59
N VAL A 115 18.87 -7.86 -12.01
CA VAL A 115 18.71 -8.86 -10.94
C VAL A 115 17.55 -9.81 -11.24
N PRO A 116 17.56 -10.54 -12.37
CA PRO A 116 16.44 -11.35 -12.83
C PRO A 116 16.02 -12.47 -11.87
N GLN A 117 16.88 -12.83 -10.89
CA GLN A 117 16.59 -13.83 -9.87
C GLN A 117 15.93 -13.24 -8.61
N LEU A 118 15.82 -11.92 -8.49
CA LEU A 118 15.17 -11.26 -7.37
C LEU A 118 13.65 -11.24 -7.60
N PRO A 119 12.85 -11.93 -6.76
CA PRO A 119 11.40 -11.99 -6.91
C PRO A 119 10.75 -10.61 -6.89
N LEU A 120 9.82 -10.38 -7.83
CA LEU A 120 9.06 -9.15 -7.95
C LEU A 120 7.61 -9.38 -7.52
N HIS A 121 7.12 -8.55 -6.61
CA HIS A 121 5.73 -8.54 -6.16
C HIS A 121 5.07 -7.24 -6.63
N ALA A 122 4.00 -7.36 -7.43
CA ALA A 122 3.23 -6.21 -7.86
C ALA A 122 2.57 -5.53 -6.66
N SER A 123 2.89 -4.27 -6.41
CA SER A 123 2.27 -3.47 -5.33
C SER A 123 0.78 -3.24 -5.60
N THR A 124 -0.02 -3.07 -4.54
CA THR A 124 -1.40 -2.58 -4.68
C THR A 124 -1.50 -1.24 -5.44
N GLN A 125 -0.40 -0.47 -5.49
CA GLN A 125 -0.31 0.78 -6.26
C GLN A 125 -0.24 0.57 -7.78
N MET A 126 -0.05 -0.66 -8.26
CA MET A 126 -0.22 -1.02 -9.67
C MET A 126 -1.69 -1.15 -10.08
N THR A 127 -2.63 -1.03 -9.12
CA THR A 127 -4.08 -1.02 -9.36
C THR A 127 -4.55 -2.29 -10.08
N VAL A 128 -4.14 -3.47 -9.59
CA VAL A 128 -4.55 -4.77 -10.13
C VAL A 128 -5.97 -5.09 -9.64
N THR A 129 -6.94 -5.01 -10.54
CA THR A 129 -8.38 -5.11 -10.23
C THR A 129 -9.07 -6.31 -10.87
N SER A 130 -8.34 -7.09 -11.70
CA SER A 130 -8.92 -8.25 -12.40
C SER A 130 -7.85 -9.27 -12.79
N LEU A 131 -8.29 -10.45 -13.26
CA LEU A 131 -7.44 -11.55 -13.70
C LEU A 131 -6.50 -11.12 -14.84
N ALA A 132 -6.97 -10.32 -15.79
CA ALA A 132 -6.13 -9.83 -16.88
C ALA A 132 -4.95 -8.99 -16.36
N GLY A 133 -5.16 -8.20 -15.30
CA GLY A 133 -4.07 -7.47 -14.64
C GLY A 133 -3.05 -8.40 -13.96
N VAL A 134 -3.52 -9.50 -13.37
CA VAL A 134 -2.62 -10.54 -12.81
C VAL A 134 -1.83 -11.22 -13.93
N ARG A 135 -2.45 -11.53 -15.08
CA ARG A 135 -1.74 -12.09 -16.24
C ARG A 135 -0.65 -11.16 -16.74
N LEU A 136 -0.93 -9.86 -16.84
CA LEU A 136 0.11 -8.87 -17.21
C LEU A 136 1.29 -8.92 -16.21
N CYS A 137 1.02 -9.00 -14.91
CA CYS A 137 2.06 -9.13 -13.90
C CYS A 137 2.89 -10.40 -14.11
N ALA A 138 2.25 -11.55 -14.31
CA ALA A 138 2.91 -12.84 -14.52
C ALA A 138 3.76 -12.86 -15.80
N GLU A 139 3.25 -12.35 -16.93
CA GLU A 139 3.99 -12.25 -18.19
C GLU A 139 5.24 -11.36 -18.05
N ASN A 140 5.24 -10.44 -17.10
CA ASN A 140 6.37 -9.57 -16.79
C ASN A 140 7.24 -10.07 -15.63
N GLY A 141 7.14 -11.36 -15.27
CA GLY A 141 8.03 -12.03 -14.32
C GLY A 141 7.75 -11.68 -12.86
N MET A 142 6.55 -11.17 -12.55
CA MET A 142 6.14 -10.96 -11.16
C MET A 142 5.53 -12.25 -10.60
N GLU A 143 6.07 -12.72 -9.48
CA GLU A 143 5.63 -13.97 -8.85
C GLU A 143 4.35 -13.78 -8.05
N ARG A 144 4.09 -12.54 -7.57
CA ARG A 144 2.97 -12.20 -6.71
C ARG A 144 2.28 -10.92 -7.16
N ALA A 145 0.94 -10.90 -7.06
CA ALA A 145 0.13 -9.71 -7.28
C ALA A 145 -0.64 -9.31 -6.01
N VAL A 146 -0.41 -8.08 -5.51
CA VAL A 146 -1.22 -7.50 -4.44
C VAL A 146 -2.45 -6.86 -5.07
N LEU A 147 -3.60 -7.44 -4.83
CA LEU A 147 -4.87 -6.96 -5.40
C LEU A 147 -5.27 -5.58 -4.82
N ALA A 148 -5.99 -4.82 -5.61
CA ALA A 148 -6.65 -3.60 -5.14
C ALA A 148 -7.64 -3.93 -4.00
N ARG A 149 -7.81 -3.00 -3.06
CA ARG A 149 -8.61 -3.20 -1.84
C ARG A 149 -10.11 -3.03 -2.04
N GLU A 150 -10.49 -2.75 -3.26
CA GLU A 150 -11.87 -2.53 -3.71
C GLU A 150 -12.55 -3.79 -4.26
N LEU A 151 -11.85 -4.93 -4.30
CA LEU A 151 -12.39 -6.19 -4.81
C LEU A 151 -13.28 -6.90 -3.78
N SER A 152 -14.32 -7.58 -4.30
CA SER A 152 -15.16 -8.48 -3.51
C SER A 152 -14.48 -9.86 -3.35
N ILE A 153 -14.88 -10.62 -2.32
CA ILE A 153 -14.41 -12.01 -2.13
C ILE A 153 -14.75 -12.86 -3.36
N LYS A 154 -15.87 -12.58 -4.04
CA LYS A 154 -16.25 -13.26 -5.29
C LYS A 154 -15.21 -13.01 -6.39
N ASP A 155 -14.79 -11.77 -6.58
CA ASP A 155 -13.78 -11.41 -7.58
C ASP A 155 -12.42 -12.01 -7.23
N ILE A 156 -12.02 -11.93 -5.96
CA ILE A 156 -10.77 -12.54 -5.43
C ILE A 156 -10.77 -14.04 -5.72
N ARG A 157 -11.86 -14.75 -5.41
CA ARG A 157 -12.00 -16.19 -5.69
C ARG A 157 -11.89 -16.50 -7.18
N THR A 158 -12.53 -15.70 -8.03
CA THR A 158 -12.44 -15.86 -9.49
C THR A 158 -11.00 -15.71 -9.96
N ILE A 159 -10.26 -14.73 -9.47
CA ILE A 159 -8.85 -14.52 -9.79
C ILE A 159 -8.02 -15.70 -9.31
N CYS A 160 -8.08 -16.05 -8.02
CA CYS A 160 -7.28 -17.12 -7.42
C CYS A 160 -7.49 -18.48 -8.09
N SER A 161 -8.72 -18.74 -8.57
CA SER A 161 -9.08 -20.03 -9.22
C SER A 161 -8.58 -20.14 -10.66
N ASN A 162 -8.11 -19.03 -11.28
CA ASN A 162 -7.72 -18.95 -12.68
C ASN A 162 -6.28 -18.47 -12.89
N THR A 163 -5.43 -18.53 -11.85
CA THR A 163 -4.02 -18.17 -11.92
C THR A 163 -3.16 -19.03 -11.01
N ASP A 164 -1.93 -19.28 -11.42
CA ASP A 164 -0.88 -19.87 -10.58
C ASP A 164 -0.05 -18.80 -9.86
N THR A 165 -0.16 -17.54 -10.27
CA THR A 165 0.47 -16.39 -9.61
C THR A 165 0.00 -16.30 -8.17
N GLU A 166 0.91 -16.03 -7.25
CA GLU A 166 0.56 -15.80 -5.84
C GLU A 166 -0.31 -14.55 -5.69
N ILE A 167 -1.40 -14.70 -4.96
CA ILE A 167 -2.34 -13.60 -4.72
C ILE A 167 -2.23 -13.13 -3.27
N GLU A 168 -1.94 -11.84 -3.12
CA GLU A 168 -1.85 -11.16 -1.82
C GLU A 168 -3.01 -10.18 -1.65
N VAL A 169 -3.64 -10.19 -0.47
CA VAL A 169 -4.69 -9.23 -0.11
C VAL A 169 -4.41 -8.58 1.24
N PHE A 170 -4.80 -7.32 1.40
CA PHE A 170 -4.80 -6.69 2.72
C PHE A 170 -5.93 -7.28 3.58
N ILE A 171 -5.60 -7.59 4.84
CA ILE A 171 -6.54 -8.15 5.81
C ILE A 171 -6.79 -7.22 7.01
N HIS A 172 -5.89 -6.29 7.30
CA HIS A 172 -6.02 -5.40 8.45
C HIS A 172 -5.35 -4.06 8.23
N GLY A 173 -5.89 -3.02 8.88
CA GLY A 173 -5.26 -1.71 9.03
C GLY A 173 -5.80 -0.64 8.07
N ALA A 174 -5.03 0.42 7.84
CA ALA A 174 -5.50 1.63 7.18
C ALA A 174 -5.90 1.41 5.71
N LEU A 175 -7.09 1.92 5.34
CA LEU A 175 -7.57 1.98 3.97
C LEU A 175 -7.26 3.32 3.30
N CYS A 176 -7.07 3.30 2.00
CA CYS A 176 -7.11 4.46 1.12
C CYS A 176 -8.52 4.59 0.54
N VAL A 177 -9.03 5.82 0.43
CA VAL A 177 -10.35 6.08 -0.19
C VAL A 177 -10.25 6.07 -1.71
N CYS A 178 -9.07 6.42 -2.27
CA CYS A 178 -8.76 6.32 -3.69
C CYS A 178 -8.20 4.94 -4.01
N TYR A 179 -8.39 4.45 -5.22
CA TYR A 179 -7.59 3.35 -5.74
C TYR A 179 -6.11 3.67 -5.59
N SER A 180 -5.36 2.74 -4.99
CA SER A 180 -3.94 2.95 -4.70
C SER A 180 -3.14 3.09 -6.00
N GLY A 181 -2.23 4.09 -6.06
CA GLY A 181 -1.48 4.43 -7.26
C GLY A 181 -2.15 5.48 -8.16
N GLN A 182 -3.44 5.78 -7.94
CA GLN A 182 -4.23 6.68 -8.78
C GLN A 182 -4.51 8.06 -8.12
N CYS A 183 -3.88 8.36 -6.97
CA CYS A 183 -4.18 9.57 -6.22
C CYS A 183 -3.13 10.66 -6.41
N LEU A 184 -3.53 11.82 -6.95
CA LEU A 184 -2.74 13.04 -7.09
C LEU A 184 -3.15 14.14 -6.09
N MET A 185 -4.11 13.88 -5.19
CA MET A 185 -4.67 14.91 -4.31
C MET A 185 -3.61 15.53 -3.39
N SER A 186 -2.72 14.71 -2.84
CA SER A 186 -1.67 15.19 -1.93
C SER A 186 -0.61 16.02 -2.65
N SER A 187 -0.25 15.69 -3.88
CA SER A 187 0.72 16.44 -4.67
C SER A 187 0.15 17.77 -5.18
N LEU A 188 -1.08 17.78 -5.67
CA LEU A 188 -1.71 18.99 -6.19
C LEU A 188 -2.04 20.02 -5.11
N ILE A 189 -2.50 19.61 -3.94
CA ILE A 189 -2.79 20.50 -2.80
C ILE A 189 -1.51 20.96 -2.11
N GLY A 190 -0.54 20.08 -1.87
CA GLY A 190 0.60 20.34 -0.99
C GLY A 190 1.98 20.03 -1.55
N GLY A 191 2.13 19.66 -2.83
CA GLY A 191 3.41 19.32 -3.46
C GLY A 191 4.01 17.97 -3.02
N ARG A 192 3.31 17.20 -2.17
CA ARG A 192 3.79 15.93 -1.59
C ARG A 192 3.16 14.75 -2.31
N SER A 193 3.90 14.10 -3.22
CA SER A 193 3.35 12.99 -4.01
C SER A 193 3.13 11.73 -3.18
N GLY A 194 1.90 11.19 -3.28
CA GLY A 194 1.56 9.88 -2.72
C GLY A 194 2.27 8.74 -3.45
N ASN A 195 2.46 8.87 -4.76
CA ASN A 195 3.13 7.91 -5.61
C ASN A 195 4.67 7.93 -5.43
N ARG A 196 5.19 8.98 -4.79
CA ARG A 196 6.60 9.08 -4.38
C ARG A 196 6.78 8.90 -2.85
N GLY A 197 5.80 8.29 -2.19
CA GLY A 197 5.89 7.89 -0.78
C GLY A 197 5.64 9.00 0.25
N ARG A 198 5.26 10.21 -0.17
CA ARG A 198 5.16 11.41 0.70
C ARG A 198 3.73 11.90 0.97
N CYS A 199 2.73 11.02 0.82
CA CYS A 199 1.32 11.38 1.00
C CYS A 199 1.05 12.09 2.34
N ALA A 200 0.45 13.30 2.27
CA ALA A 200 0.03 14.09 3.43
C ALA A 200 -1.34 13.70 3.98
N GLN A 201 -2.00 12.71 3.37
CA GLN A 201 -3.33 12.23 3.74
C GLN A 201 -4.43 13.32 3.72
N PRO A 202 -4.57 14.14 2.66
CA PRO A 202 -5.60 15.18 2.59
C PRO A 202 -7.02 14.62 2.72
N CYS A 203 -7.27 13.37 2.32
CA CYS A 203 -8.54 12.68 2.53
C CYS A 203 -8.95 12.52 4.00
N ARG A 204 -8.01 12.70 4.95
CA ARG A 204 -8.25 12.68 6.40
C ARG A 204 -8.50 14.07 6.99
N LEU A 205 -8.60 15.11 6.17
CA LEU A 205 -8.93 16.47 6.58
C LEU A 205 -10.45 16.70 6.53
N PRO A 206 -10.96 17.75 7.23
CA PRO A 206 -12.37 18.10 7.17
C PRO A 206 -12.74 18.78 5.85
N TYR A 207 -13.90 18.41 5.33
CA TYR A 207 -14.52 18.97 4.13
C TYR A 207 -16.00 19.26 4.37
N LYS A 208 -16.55 20.26 3.66
CA LYS A 208 -17.99 20.44 3.48
C LYS A 208 -18.38 19.85 2.13
N LEU A 209 -19.56 19.25 2.05
CA LEU A 209 -20.17 18.83 0.79
C LEU A 209 -21.15 19.93 0.36
N THR A 210 -20.86 20.64 -0.72
CA THR A 210 -21.69 21.78 -1.14
C THR A 210 -22.27 21.57 -2.54
N ASP A 211 -23.35 22.29 -2.83
CA ASP A 211 -23.87 22.46 -4.18
C ASP A 211 -23.07 23.55 -4.95
N LYS A 212 -23.46 23.80 -6.19
CA LYS A 212 -22.84 24.82 -7.06
C LYS A 212 -22.95 26.25 -6.52
N ASN A 213 -23.87 26.51 -5.58
CA ASN A 213 -24.09 27.84 -4.97
C ASN A 213 -23.35 27.96 -3.62
N GLY A 214 -22.56 26.94 -3.23
CA GLY A 214 -21.81 26.91 -1.97
C GLY A 214 -22.65 26.53 -0.75
N LYS A 215 -23.91 26.11 -0.93
CA LYS A 215 -24.76 25.65 0.17
C LYS A 215 -24.27 24.31 0.68
N ASP A 216 -24.02 24.24 2.00
CA ASP A 216 -23.67 23.00 2.66
C ASP A 216 -24.86 22.01 2.67
N MET A 217 -24.71 20.92 1.94
CA MET A 217 -25.75 19.89 1.75
C MET A 217 -25.93 18.99 2.97
N LEU A 218 -25.00 19.03 3.91
CA LEU A 218 -25.03 18.22 5.14
C LEU A 218 -25.37 19.06 6.39
N ALA A 219 -25.64 20.37 6.23
CA ALA A 219 -26.01 21.23 7.34
C ALA A 219 -27.28 20.72 8.05
N GLY A 220 -27.21 20.59 9.39
CA GLY A 220 -28.30 20.10 10.21
C GLY A 220 -28.47 18.57 10.23
N THR A 221 -27.64 17.82 9.51
CA THR A 221 -27.59 16.34 9.59
C THR A 221 -26.66 15.87 10.71
N ASP A 222 -26.59 14.56 10.93
CA ASP A 222 -25.67 13.93 11.88
C ASP A 222 -24.29 13.62 11.27
N ALA A 223 -24.04 14.03 10.03
CA ALA A 223 -22.78 13.81 9.32
C ALA A 223 -21.63 14.57 10.01
N GLY A 224 -20.48 13.90 10.09
CA GLY A 224 -19.21 14.54 10.47
C GLY A 224 -18.58 15.30 9.29
N GLN A 225 -17.40 15.86 9.53
CA GLN A 225 -16.67 16.66 8.52
C GLN A 225 -15.61 15.85 7.76
N TYR A 226 -15.26 14.65 8.21
CA TYR A 226 -14.19 13.83 7.60
C TYR A 226 -14.76 12.88 6.55
N LEU A 227 -15.38 13.47 5.53
CA LEU A 227 -16.24 12.79 4.53
C LEU A 227 -15.50 11.72 3.73
N LEU A 228 -14.18 11.86 3.57
CA LEU A 228 -13.31 10.96 2.80
C LEU A 228 -12.39 10.10 3.67
N SER A 229 -12.62 10.04 5.01
CA SER A 229 -11.75 9.32 5.93
C SER A 229 -12.26 7.91 6.20
N PRO A 230 -11.73 6.84 5.53
CA PRO A 230 -12.23 5.50 5.78
C PRO A 230 -11.85 4.99 7.17
N LYS A 231 -12.67 4.07 7.69
CA LYS A 231 -12.36 3.18 8.81
C LYS A 231 -11.19 2.28 8.47
N ASP A 232 -10.64 1.59 9.45
CA ASP A 232 -9.59 0.59 9.22
C ASP A 232 -10.21 -0.74 8.78
N LEU A 233 -9.50 -1.46 7.93
CA LEU A 233 -9.87 -2.81 7.53
C LEU A 233 -9.71 -3.77 8.71
N ASN A 234 -10.66 -4.65 8.90
CA ASN A 234 -10.57 -5.81 9.79
C ASN A 234 -11.35 -6.98 9.18
N THR A 235 -10.65 -8.05 8.88
CA THR A 235 -11.22 -9.22 8.20
C THR A 235 -11.29 -10.47 9.10
N LEU A 236 -11.03 -10.37 10.40
CA LEU A 236 -11.04 -11.54 11.28
C LEU A 236 -12.33 -12.35 11.14
N GLU A 237 -13.50 -11.74 11.11
CA GLU A 237 -14.78 -12.47 10.97
C GLU A 237 -14.94 -13.19 9.63
N ILE A 238 -14.30 -12.66 8.57
CA ILE A 238 -14.42 -13.18 7.20
C ILE A 238 -13.16 -13.88 6.70
N LEU A 239 -12.15 -14.05 7.56
CA LEU A 239 -10.86 -14.66 7.21
C LEU A 239 -11.00 -16.06 6.58
N PRO A 240 -11.88 -16.97 7.08
CA PRO A 240 -12.11 -18.24 6.42
C PRO A 240 -12.54 -18.12 4.95
N GLN A 241 -13.37 -17.11 4.64
CA GLN A 241 -13.85 -16.90 3.27
C GLN A 241 -12.72 -16.49 2.32
N LEU A 242 -11.71 -15.74 2.83
CA LEU A 242 -10.52 -15.36 2.05
C LEU A 242 -9.60 -16.57 1.85
N ILE A 243 -9.43 -17.42 2.86
CA ILE A 243 -8.66 -18.66 2.76
C ILE A 243 -9.32 -19.60 1.75
N ASP A 244 -10.63 -19.80 1.85
CA ASP A 244 -11.42 -20.61 0.91
C ASP A 244 -11.44 -20.03 -0.52
N ALA A 245 -11.20 -18.73 -0.66
CA ALA A 245 -11.06 -18.10 -1.98
C ALA A 245 -9.73 -18.42 -2.67
N GLY A 246 -8.73 -18.98 -1.94
CA GLY A 246 -7.44 -19.37 -2.47
C GLY A 246 -6.37 -18.29 -2.40
N VAL A 247 -6.54 -17.28 -1.53
CA VAL A 247 -5.50 -16.27 -1.25
C VAL A 247 -4.28 -16.94 -0.63
N THR A 248 -3.09 -16.53 -1.04
CA THR A 248 -1.82 -17.10 -0.58
C THR A 248 -1.11 -16.25 0.45
N SER A 249 -1.23 -14.91 0.38
CA SER A 249 -0.56 -13.99 1.30
C SER A 249 -1.55 -12.99 1.91
N TYR A 250 -1.51 -12.87 3.23
CA TYR A 250 -2.44 -12.10 4.08
C TYR A 250 -1.69 -10.93 4.70
N LYS A 251 -1.84 -9.75 4.11
CA LYS A 251 -1.05 -8.57 4.46
C LYS A 251 -1.70 -7.66 5.49
N ILE A 252 -0.97 -7.35 6.54
CA ILE A 252 -1.33 -6.35 7.55
C ILE A 252 -0.70 -5.00 7.15
N GLU A 253 -1.51 -3.92 7.06
CA GLU A 253 -0.99 -2.55 6.89
C GLU A 253 -0.57 -2.00 8.25
N GLY A 254 0.62 -1.38 8.33
CA GLY A 254 1.06 -0.85 9.61
C GLY A 254 2.52 -0.37 9.70
N ARG A 255 3.25 -0.11 8.60
CA ARG A 255 4.67 0.31 8.63
C ARG A 255 4.94 1.57 9.48
N MET A 256 3.95 2.44 9.68
CA MET A 256 4.07 3.62 10.55
C MET A 256 3.47 3.38 11.94
N LYS A 257 3.17 2.14 12.30
CA LYS A 257 2.63 1.78 13.61
C LYS A 257 3.75 1.40 14.57
N ARG A 258 3.44 1.49 15.87
CA ARG A 258 4.35 1.08 16.95
C ARG A 258 4.47 -0.45 17.02
N PRO A 259 5.55 -0.98 17.63
CA PRO A 259 5.75 -2.41 17.82
C PRO A 259 4.57 -3.11 18.50
N GLU A 260 3.91 -2.44 19.46
CA GLU A 260 2.77 -3.00 20.18
C GLU A 260 1.58 -3.31 19.26
N TYR A 261 1.34 -2.44 18.28
CA TYR A 261 0.32 -2.70 17.27
C TYR A 261 0.67 -3.92 16.43
N VAL A 262 1.92 -4.03 15.99
CA VAL A 262 2.39 -5.16 15.18
C VAL A 262 2.25 -6.45 15.99
N ALA A 263 2.74 -6.47 17.23
CA ALA A 263 2.64 -7.63 18.13
C ALA A 263 1.20 -8.13 18.27
N VAL A 264 0.28 -7.24 18.68
CA VAL A 264 -1.11 -7.62 19.00
C VAL A 264 -1.87 -8.06 17.75
N VAL A 265 -1.69 -7.36 16.62
CA VAL A 265 -2.44 -7.67 15.40
C VAL A 265 -1.91 -8.95 14.75
N VAL A 266 -0.59 -9.11 14.64
CA VAL A 266 0.02 -10.32 14.05
C VAL A 266 -0.34 -11.55 14.85
N ASP A 267 -0.20 -11.51 16.20
CA ASP A 267 -0.52 -12.62 17.10
C ASP A 267 -2.01 -13.05 16.97
N ALA A 268 -2.93 -12.08 16.92
CA ALA A 268 -4.35 -12.39 16.74
C ALA A 268 -4.65 -13.06 15.40
N TYR A 269 -4.08 -12.55 14.29
CA TYR A 269 -4.27 -13.17 12.98
C TYR A 269 -3.55 -14.52 12.85
N ARG A 270 -2.36 -14.69 13.48
CA ARG A 270 -1.67 -15.98 13.51
C ARG A 270 -2.53 -17.05 14.17
N ARG A 271 -3.03 -16.77 15.37
CA ARG A 271 -3.91 -17.70 16.08
C ARG A 271 -5.21 -17.98 15.32
N ALA A 272 -5.76 -16.98 14.64
CA ALA A 272 -6.96 -17.14 13.81
C ALA A 272 -6.68 -18.09 12.62
N ILE A 273 -5.56 -17.91 11.90
CA ILE A 273 -5.14 -18.79 10.80
C ILE A 273 -4.90 -20.22 11.32
N ASP A 274 -4.20 -20.37 12.45
CA ASP A 274 -3.90 -21.70 13.02
C ASP A 274 -5.17 -22.43 13.45
N SER A 275 -6.14 -21.71 14.05
CA SER A 275 -7.44 -22.31 14.40
C SER A 275 -8.24 -22.74 13.18
N TYR A 276 -8.15 -22.01 12.06
CA TYR A 276 -8.74 -22.41 10.78
C TYR A 276 -8.09 -23.69 10.23
N LEU A 277 -6.76 -23.72 10.21
CA LEU A 277 -6.00 -24.90 9.74
C LEU A 277 -6.25 -26.14 10.61
N ALA A 278 -6.50 -25.94 11.90
CA ALA A 278 -6.90 -27.01 12.81
C ALA A 278 -8.36 -27.45 12.65
N GLY A 279 -9.12 -26.83 11.75
CA GLY A 279 -10.52 -27.20 11.45
C GLY A 279 -11.56 -26.69 12.47
N ASN A 280 -11.18 -25.80 13.38
CA ASN A 280 -12.05 -25.27 14.44
C ASN A 280 -11.97 -23.76 14.55
N TYR A 281 -12.21 -23.05 13.44
CA TYR A 281 -12.10 -21.59 13.42
C TYR A 281 -12.81 -20.94 14.59
N ASN A 282 -12.05 -20.30 15.45
CA ASN A 282 -12.55 -19.57 16.60
C ASN A 282 -11.63 -18.40 16.91
N VAL A 283 -12.21 -17.20 16.95
CA VAL A 283 -11.50 -15.98 17.37
C VAL A 283 -12.08 -15.56 18.73
N PRO A 284 -11.28 -15.61 19.80
CA PRO A 284 -11.74 -15.16 21.10
C PRO A 284 -12.20 -13.70 21.08
N GLN A 285 -13.26 -13.38 21.83
CA GLN A 285 -13.77 -12.01 21.95
C GLN A 285 -12.67 -11.03 22.43
N GLN A 286 -11.74 -11.51 23.25
CA GLN A 286 -10.60 -10.73 23.73
C GLN A 286 -9.70 -10.24 22.59
N ASP A 287 -9.58 -10.98 21.50
CA ASP A 287 -8.77 -10.57 20.35
C ASP A 287 -9.40 -9.38 19.60
N PHE A 288 -10.71 -9.40 19.43
CA PHE A 288 -11.43 -8.24 18.88
C PHE A 288 -11.26 -7.01 19.78
N GLU A 289 -11.35 -7.19 21.11
CA GLU A 289 -11.18 -6.11 22.07
C GLU A 289 -9.74 -5.59 22.11
N ASN A 290 -8.74 -6.46 22.03
CA ASN A 290 -7.33 -6.08 21.97
C ASN A 290 -7.01 -5.29 20.69
N ILE A 291 -7.51 -5.75 19.52
CA ILE A 291 -7.36 -5.04 18.25
C ILE A 291 -8.05 -3.69 18.28
N GLU A 292 -9.27 -3.61 18.83
CA GLU A 292 -9.97 -2.33 19.00
C GLU A 292 -9.21 -1.40 19.94
N GLN A 293 -8.61 -1.92 21.00
CA GLN A 293 -7.88 -1.14 21.99
C GLN A 293 -6.55 -0.63 21.47
N ILE A 294 -5.80 -1.46 20.73
CA ILE A 294 -4.46 -1.06 20.28
C ILE A 294 -4.50 0.08 19.26
N PHE A 295 -5.50 0.13 18.41
CA PHE A 295 -5.72 1.24 17.48
C PHE A 295 -7.15 1.23 16.92
N ASN A 296 -7.89 2.32 17.12
CA ASN A 296 -9.30 2.40 16.77
C ASN A 296 -9.66 3.65 15.94
N ARG A 297 -10.03 3.43 14.68
CA ARG A 297 -10.76 4.37 13.81
C ARG A 297 -12.09 3.80 13.34
N ASP A 298 -12.70 2.91 14.10
CA ASP A 298 -13.69 1.92 13.71
C ASP A 298 -13.16 0.94 12.65
N PHE A 299 -13.90 -0.14 12.45
CA PHE A 299 -13.55 -1.18 11.50
C PHE A 299 -14.60 -1.35 10.41
N THR A 300 -14.16 -1.88 9.29
CA THR A 300 -14.95 -2.22 8.11
C THR A 300 -14.33 -3.42 7.41
N THR A 301 -15.13 -4.22 6.73
CA THR A 301 -14.68 -5.22 5.75
C THR A 301 -14.45 -4.63 4.36
N ALA A 302 -14.52 -3.30 4.23
CA ALA A 302 -14.45 -2.56 2.98
C ALA A 302 -15.43 -3.12 1.93
N TYR A 303 -14.96 -3.40 0.72
CA TYR A 303 -15.78 -3.90 -0.40
C TYR A 303 -15.85 -5.41 -0.48
N MET A 304 -15.20 -6.14 0.41
CA MET A 304 -15.09 -7.61 0.33
C MET A 304 -16.46 -8.31 0.39
N VAL A 305 -17.38 -7.78 1.18
CA VAL A 305 -18.71 -8.40 1.39
C VAL A 305 -19.82 -7.61 0.71
N SER A 306 -19.73 -6.28 0.72
CA SER A 306 -20.76 -5.39 0.20
C SER A 306 -20.18 -4.04 -0.22
N ARG A 307 -21.02 -3.18 -0.82
CA ARG A 307 -20.67 -1.76 -1.09
C ARG A 307 -21.12 -0.90 0.09
N PRO A 308 -20.22 -0.55 1.02
CA PRO A 308 -20.61 -0.12 2.37
C PRO A 308 -21.15 1.33 2.49
N GLY A 309 -21.04 2.17 1.46
CA GLY A 309 -21.53 3.56 1.53
C GLY A 309 -20.91 4.35 2.69
N ARG A 310 -21.73 5.16 3.41
CA ARG A 310 -21.31 5.99 4.55
C ARG A 310 -20.72 5.15 5.70
N THR A 311 -21.19 3.95 5.90
CA THR A 311 -20.72 3.06 6.99
C THR A 311 -19.25 2.71 6.89
N MET A 312 -18.63 2.88 5.71
CA MET A 312 -17.19 2.73 5.52
C MET A 312 -16.39 3.90 6.13
N MET A 313 -17.01 5.07 6.35
CA MET A 313 -16.31 6.29 6.74
C MET A 313 -16.27 6.47 8.26
N SER A 314 -15.12 6.91 8.78
CA SER A 314 -14.94 7.46 10.12
C SER A 314 -15.15 8.99 10.06
N ASP A 315 -16.34 9.41 9.62
CA ASP A 315 -16.66 10.79 9.24
C ASP A 315 -16.58 11.80 10.39
N ARG A 316 -16.65 11.32 11.63
CA ARG A 316 -16.58 12.17 12.84
C ARG A 316 -15.16 12.36 13.36
N ARG A 317 -14.25 11.38 13.13
CA ARG A 317 -12.89 11.39 13.66
C ARG A 317 -11.92 10.56 12.83
N PRO A 318 -10.84 11.16 12.30
CA PRO A 318 -9.86 10.46 11.45
C PRO A 318 -8.73 9.79 12.25
N ASN A 319 -8.62 10.06 13.55
CA ASN A 319 -7.53 9.61 14.42
C ASN A 319 -7.97 8.46 15.33
N ASN A 320 -6.99 7.80 15.97
CA ASN A 320 -7.26 6.86 17.06
C ASN A 320 -8.10 7.54 18.14
N ARG A 321 -9.21 6.91 18.54
CA ARG A 321 -10.11 7.43 19.54
C ARG A 321 -10.09 6.62 20.84
N GLY A 322 -9.35 5.51 20.87
CA GLY A 322 -9.40 4.57 21.97
C GLY A 322 -10.75 3.85 22.06
N VAL A 323 -10.98 3.18 23.18
CA VAL A 323 -12.18 2.42 23.49
C VAL A 323 -12.96 3.11 24.60
N MET A 324 -14.27 3.29 24.41
CA MET A 324 -15.12 3.87 25.44
C MET A 324 -15.19 2.91 26.64
N VAL A 325 -14.77 3.40 27.81
CA VAL A 325 -14.73 2.61 29.04
C VAL A 325 -15.78 3.03 30.06
N GLY A 326 -16.47 4.16 29.86
CA GLY A 326 -17.54 4.57 30.72
C GLY A 326 -17.96 6.04 30.61
N ARG A 327 -18.70 6.51 31.62
CA ARG A 327 -19.20 7.89 31.71
C ARG A 327 -19.01 8.44 33.10
N VAL A 328 -18.76 9.74 33.19
CA VAL A 328 -18.72 10.49 34.44
C VAL A 328 -20.12 10.57 35.02
N VAL A 329 -20.33 10.00 36.21
CA VAL A 329 -21.64 9.98 36.90
C VAL A 329 -21.69 10.87 38.12
N LYS A 330 -20.54 11.32 38.67
CA LYS A 330 -20.48 12.25 39.80
C LYS A 330 -19.15 13.01 39.77
N LEU A 331 -19.19 14.28 40.11
CA LEU A 331 -18.01 15.12 40.33
C LEU A 331 -17.89 15.44 41.82
N PHE A 332 -16.69 15.37 42.39
CA PHE A 332 -16.38 15.76 43.75
C PHE A 332 -15.84 17.19 43.73
N LYS A 333 -16.69 18.15 44.18
CA LYS A 333 -16.36 19.57 44.17
C LYS A 333 -15.15 19.84 45.05
N GLY A 334 -14.14 20.50 44.54
CA GLY A 334 -12.92 20.88 45.26
C GLY A 334 -11.82 19.82 45.37
N GLU A 335 -12.04 18.60 44.81
CA GLU A 335 -11.08 17.51 44.93
C GLU A 335 -10.46 17.08 43.59
N ASN A 336 -10.84 17.65 42.47
CA ASN A 336 -10.44 17.19 41.10
C ASN A 336 -10.62 15.67 40.92
N LYS A 337 -11.73 15.11 41.44
CA LYS A 337 -12.09 13.71 41.34
C LYS A 337 -13.44 13.52 40.71
N ALA A 338 -13.62 12.39 40.03
CA ALA A 338 -14.89 11.97 39.46
C ALA A 338 -15.17 10.49 39.71
N ALA A 339 -16.47 10.19 39.92
CA ALA A 339 -16.93 8.83 39.80
C ALA A 339 -17.29 8.50 38.34
N ILE A 340 -16.78 7.39 37.85
CA ILE A 340 -17.00 6.87 36.51
C ILE A 340 -17.77 5.56 36.64
N LYS A 341 -18.89 5.44 35.93
CA LYS A 341 -19.58 4.15 35.76
C LYS A 341 -18.93 3.42 34.60
N LEU A 342 -18.35 2.27 34.85
CA LEU A 342 -17.60 1.51 33.89
C LEU A 342 -18.50 0.68 32.97
N GLU A 343 -18.21 0.70 31.70
CA GLU A 343 -18.78 -0.15 30.65
C GLU A 343 -17.76 -1.25 30.20
N LYS A 344 -16.45 -0.99 30.41
CA LYS A 344 -15.37 -1.96 30.24
C LYS A 344 -14.42 -1.94 31.45
N LYS A 345 -13.57 -2.98 31.58
CA LYS A 345 -12.55 -3.07 32.64
C LYS A 345 -11.64 -1.84 32.61
N LEU A 346 -11.25 -1.35 33.78
CA LEU A 346 -10.26 -0.28 33.95
C LEU A 346 -9.20 -0.74 34.97
N SER A 347 -7.93 -0.46 34.68
CA SER A 347 -6.79 -0.85 35.49
C SER A 347 -5.89 0.34 35.83
N LEU A 348 -5.08 0.23 36.87
CA LEU A 348 -4.05 1.22 37.20
C LEU A 348 -3.03 1.27 36.01
N GLY A 349 -2.57 2.47 35.71
CA GLY A 349 -1.67 2.72 34.59
C GLY A 349 -2.40 2.98 33.26
N ASP A 350 -3.72 2.74 33.17
CA ASP A 350 -4.47 3.05 31.96
C ASP A 350 -4.47 4.55 31.69
N GLY A 351 -4.29 4.93 30.41
CA GLY A 351 -4.42 6.31 29.93
C GLY A 351 -5.83 6.59 29.45
N LEU A 352 -6.44 7.64 29.99
CA LEU A 352 -7.81 8.03 29.69
C LEU A 352 -7.89 9.37 29.00
N GLU A 353 -8.87 9.52 28.09
CA GLU A 353 -9.31 10.79 27.51
C GLU A 353 -10.79 11.03 27.81
N PHE A 354 -11.09 12.20 28.38
CA PHE A 354 -12.45 12.69 28.59
C PHE A 354 -12.85 13.58 27.40
N TRP A 355 -14.01 13.32 26.84
CA TRP A 355 -14.54 14.10 25.74
C TRP A 355 -15.42 15.22 26.26
N VAL A 356 -14.82 16.40 26.39
CA VAL A 356 -15.42 17.58 26.99
C VAL A 356 -16.06 18.51 25.94
N LYS A 357 -17.12 19.23 26.30
CA LYS A 357 -17.86 20.11 25.36
C LYS A 357 -17.04 21.32 24.89
N VAL A 358 -16.16 21.83 25.76
CA VAL A 358 -15.29 22.98 25.47
C VAL A 358 -13.85 22.55 25.69
N GLY A 359 -12.98 22.76 24.70
CA GLY A 359 -11.57 22.34 24.75
C GLY A 359 -11.30 20.94 24.18
N GLY A 360 -12.30 20.22 23.70
CA GLY A 360 -12.14 18.99 22.92
C GLY A 360 -11.87 17.76 23.78
N ARG A 361 -10.62 17.49 24.16
CA ARG A 361 -10.22 16.33 24.97
C ARG A 361 -9.23 16.73 26.04
N VAL A 362 -9.39 16.11 27.21
CA VAL A 362 -8.41 16.21 28.29
C VAL A 362 -8.05 14.80 28.75
N GLY A 363 -6.75 14.57 28.98
CA GLY A 363 -6.21 13.24 29.30
C GLY A 363 -5.70 13.14 30.73
N THR A 364 -5.70 11.92 31.26
CA THR A 364 -5.06 11.57 32.54
C THR A 364 -4.60 10.12 32.50
N THR A 365 -3.67 9.76 33.39
CA THR A 365 -3.33 8.37 33.68
C THR A 365 -3.98 7.96 34.98
N VAL A 366 -4.50 6.74 35.09
CA VAL A 366 -5.12 6.18 36.31
C VAL A 366 -4.03 5.78 37.28
N ASN A 367 -3.56 6.71 38.10
CA ASN A 367 -2.53 6.45 39.11
C ASN A 367 -3.14 5.92 40.44
N LYS A 368 -4.37 6.29 40.72
CA LYS A 368 -5.12 5.86 41.88
C LYS A 368 -6.58 5.64 41.51
N MET A 369 -7.15 4.57 42.03
CA MET A 369 -8.56 4.22 41.82
C MET A 369 -9.17 3.66 43.08
N THR A 370 -10.37 4.11 43.41
CA THR A 370 -11.12 3.58 44.57
C THR A 370 -12.49 3.08 44.17
N GLN A 371 -12.90 1.95 44.73
CA GLN A 371 -14.21 1.35 44.55
C GLN A 371 -14.83 1.14 45.95
N ASN A 372 -16.02 1.68 46.18
CA ASN A 372 -16.69 1.62 47.52
C ASN A 372 -15.80 2.12 48.67
N GLY A 373 -14.94 3.11 48.41
CA GLY A 373 -14.05 3.69 49.43
C GLY A 373 -12.73 2.93 49.63
N GLN A 374 -12.53 1.77 49.03
CA GLN A 374 -11.29 0.99 49.10
C GLN A 374 -10.44 1.19 47.83
N GLU A 375 -9.14 1.22 48.01
CA GLU A 375 -8.19 1.27 46.85
C GLU A 375 -8.19 -0.08 46.12
N VAL A 376 -8.28 -0.01 44.78
CA VAL A 376 -8.27 -1.17 43.89
C VAL A 376 -7.30 -0.96 42.75
N THR A 377 -6.70 -2.05 42.26
CA THR A 377 -5.77 -2.02 41.10
C THR A 377 -6.49 -2.19 39.78
N SER A 378 -7.68 -2.80 39.80
CA SER A 378 -8.56 -2.94 38.62
C SER A 378 -10.03 -2.98 39.03
N ALA A 379 -10.92 -2.64 38.12
CA ALA A 379 -12.36 -2.67 38.34
C ALA A 379 -13.08 -3.20 37.09
N LEU A 380 -14.15 -3.97 37.30
CA LEU A 380 -14.89 -4.67 36.24
C LEU A 380 -16.04 -3.82 35.67
N PRO A 381 -16.53 -4.15 34.46
CA PRO A 381 -17.69 -3.51 33.85
C PRO A 381 -18.90 -3.53 34.81
N GLY A 382 -19.73 -2.49 34.72
CA GLY A 382 -20.92 -2.31 35.56
C GLY A 382 -20.65 -1.71 36.96
N THR A 383 -19.37 -1.63 37.38
CA THR A 383 -19.00 -1.02 38.69
C THR A 383 -18.78 0.49 38.55
N GLN A 384 -18.70 1.16 39.69
CA GLN A 384 -18.40 2.58 39.76
C GLN A 384 -17.07 2.79 40.49
N VAL A 385 -16.16 3.55 39.90
CA VAL A 385 -14.85 3.89 40.45
C VAL A 385 -14.66 5.38 40.58
N VAL A 386 -13.88 5.80 41.55
CA VAL A 386 -13.46 7.20 41.71
C VAL A 386 -11.98 7.32 41.35
N ILE A 387 -11.65 8.25 40.47
CA ILE A 387 -10.29 8.55 40.02
C ILE A 387 -10.03 10.06 40.01
N ASP A 388 -8.77 10.44 39.95
CA ASP A 388 -8.36 11.81 39.74
C ASP A 388 -8.62 12.21 38.29
N ILE A 389 -9.14 13.43 38.07
CA ILE A 389 -9.48 13.94 36.71
C ILE A 389 -8.83 15.29 36.47
N PRO A 390 -8.53 15.61 35.20
CA PRO A 390 -8.07 16.93 34.80
C PRO A 390 -9.19 17.96 34.86
N ASN A 391 -8.81 19.24 34.83
CA ASN A 391 -9.78 20.35 34.76
C ASN A 391 -10.61 20.27 33.46
N GLY A 392 -11.88 20.75 33.55
CA GLY A 392 -12.78 20.85 32.40
C GLY A 392 -13.72 19.65 32.21
N VAL A 393 -13.52 18.55 32.94
CA VAL A 393 -14.41 17.38 32.95
C VAL A 393 -15.76 17.72 33.58
N ARG A 394 -16.85 17.23 32.99
CA ARG A 394 -18.23 17.49 33.40
C ARG A 394 -19.02 16.19 33.59
N MET A 395 -20.17 16.31 34.25
CA MET A 395 -21.17 15.24 34.35
C MET A 395 -21.54 14.76 32.91
N ASN A 396 -21.69 13.46 32.76
CA ASN A 396 -22.05 12.75 31.54
C ASN A 396 -20.98 12.78 30.44
N ASP A 397 -19.79 13.34 30.67
CA ASP A 397 -18.69 13.23 29.72
C ASP A 397 -18.33 11.76 29.49
N ARG A 398 -18.08 11.41 28.24
CA ARG A 398 -17.64 10.08 27.84
C ARG A 398 -16.16 9.92 28.14
N VAL A 399 -15.79 8.74 28.65
CA VAL A 399 -14.41 8.40 29.02
C VAL A 399 -13.92 7.31 28.07
N PHE A 400 -12.80 7.59 27.41
CA PHE A 400 -12.16 6.65 26.49
C PHE A 400 -10.79 6.25 27.01
N ARG A 401 -10.46 4.96 26.96
CA ARG A 401 -9.13 4.44 27.22
C ARG A 401 -8.33 4.50 25.94
N THR A 402 -7.26 5.28 25.93
CA THR A 402 -6.33 5.47 24.77
C THR A 402 -5.02 4.71 24.96
N PHE A 403 -4.72 4.27 26.18
CA PHE A 403 -3.60 3.44 26.56
C PHE A 403 -4.06 2.38 27.58
N ASP A 404 -3.84 1.12 27.26
CA ASP A 404 -4.19 -0.03 28.10
C ASP A 404 -2.90 -0.62 28.65
N ALA A 405 -2.67 -0.48 29.96
CA ALA A 405 -1.43 -0.89 30.58
C ALA A 405 -1.20 -2.41 30.51
N GLU A 406 -2.26 -3.21 30.65
CA GLU A 406 -2.16 -4.67 30.58
C GLU A 406 -1.87 -5.13 29.15
N LEU A 407 -2.53 -4.54 28.16
CA LEU A 407 -2.28 -4.84 26.74
C LEU A 407 -0.88 -4.44 26.31
N MET A 408 -0.37 -3.29 26.78
CA MET A 408 1.01 -2.87 26.53
C MET A 408 2.02 -3.84 27.16
N ALA A 409 1.77 -4.29 28.39
CA ALA A 409 2.58 -5.32 29.05
C ALA A 409 2.54 -6.66 28.31
N TYR A 410 1.39 -7.03 27.75
CA TYR A 410 1.28 -8.20 26.87
C TYR A 410 2.11 -8.02 25.60
N ALA A 411 1.93 -6.91 24.89
CA ALA A 411 2.63 -6.62 23.64
C ALA A 411 4.16 -6.57 23.80
N SER A 412 4.66 -6.05 24.92
CA SER A 412 6.09 -5.98 25.24
C SER A 412 6.78 -7.34 25.37
N LYS A 413 6.03 -8.45 25.42
CA LYS A 413 6.59 -9.81 25.39
C LYS A 413 7.13 -10.20 24.01
N PHE A 414 6.81 -9.45 22.97
CA PHE A 414 7.15 -9.78 21.59
C PHE A 414 8.34 -8.98 21.03
N TYR A 415 8.89 -8.00 21.75
CA TYR A 415 10.03 -7.19 21.27
C TYR A 415 10.91 -6.70 22.42
N GLY A 416 12.15 -6.36 22.11
CA GLY A 416 13.17 -5.90 23.06
C GLY A 416 13.91 -7.06 23.76
N GLU A 417 14.87 -6.71 24.61
CA GLU A 417 15.82 -7.69 25.20
C GLU A 417 15.18 -8.85 25.96
N LYS A 418 13.99 -8.65 26.53
CA LYS A 418 13.29 -9.72 27.29
C LYS A 418 12.42 -10.62 26.41
N ALA A 419 12.24 -10.27 25.16
CA ALA A 419 11.30 -10.92 24.25
C ALA A 419 11.96 -11.92 23.29
N LYS A 420 13.23 -12.26 23.49
CA LYS A 420 13.96 -13.15 22.56
C LYS A 420 13.28 -14.51 22.46
N ARG A 421 12.63 -14.76 21.34
CA ARG A 421 12.19 -16.09 20.92
C ARG A 421 13.45 -16.87 20.57
N ARG A 422 13.89 -17.73 21.51
CA ARG A 422 15.06 -18.56 21.29
C ARG A 422 14.68 -19.83 20.55
N ILE A 423 15.57 -20.26 19.69
CA ILE A 423 15.42 -21.48 18.91
C ILE A 423 15.86 -22.67 19.80
N PRO A 424 14.98 -23.63 20.05
CA PRO A 424 15.35 -24.81 20.86
C PRO A 424 16.36 -25.67 20.09
N VAL A 425 17.39 -26.09 20.78
CA VAL A 425 18.40 -27.01 20.22
C VAL A 425 18.65 -28.20 21.13
N ASP A 426 18.80 -29.36 20.56
CA ASP A 426 19.29 -30.57 21.21
C ASP A 426 20.79 -30.64 21.02
N ALA A 427 21.50 -30.97 22.09
CA ALA A 427 22.96 -31.09 22.08
C ALA A 427 23.39 -32.52 22.36
N VAL A 428 24.35 -33.02 21.58
CA VAL A 428 25.07 -34.26 21.85
C VAL A 428 26.52 -33.91 22.08
N VAL A 429 27.08 -34.31 23.24
CA VAL A 429 28.48 -34.08 23.60
C VAL A 429 29.16 -35.43 23.79
N THR A 430 30.25 -35.65 23.05
CA THR A 430 31.01 -36.88 23.12
C THR A 430 32.45 -36.56 23.56
N ALA A 431 32.98 -37.28 24.58
CA ALA A 431 34.37 -37.17 24.97
C ALA A 431 34.94 -38.57 25.24
N LYS A 432 35.76 -39.08 24.29
CA LYS A 432 36.44 -40.38 24.35
C LYS A 432 37.93 -40.19 24.58
N LEU A 433 38.50 -41.02 25.38
CA LEU A 433 39.93 -40.97 25.68
C LEU A 433 40.76 -41.01 24.39
N GLY A 434 41.70 -40.08 24.26
CA GLY A 434 42.57 -40.00 23.07
C GLY A 434 41.94 -39.37 21.83
N GLN A 435 40.69 -38.80 21.93
CA GLN A 435 39.99 -38.11 20.87
C GLN A 435 39.63 -36.68 21.30
N PRO A 436 39.39 -35.74 20.35
CA PRO A 436 38.80 -34.42 20.70
C PRO A 436 37.43 -34.61 21.33
N LEU A 437 37.03 -33.69 22.23
CA LEU A 437 35.63 -33.60 22.63
C LEU A 437 34.85 -32.94 21.46
N THR A 438 33.68 -33.50 21.17
CA THR A 438 32.79 -32.96 20.12
C THR A 438 31.46 -32.44 20.71
N VAL A 439 30.94 -31.42 20.11
CA VAL A 439 29.60 -30.86 20.37
C VAL A 439 28.82 -30.84 19.06
N LEU A 440 27.69 -31.51 19.02
CA LEU A 440 26.73 -31.46 17.91
C LEU A 440 25.45 -30.77 18.43
N LEU A 441 25.07 -29.68 17.81
CA LEU A 441 23.78 -29.02 18.04
C LEU A 441 22.83 -29.35 16.90
N THR A 442 21.58 -29.63 17.21
CA THR A 442 20.52 -29.89 16.21
C THR A 442 19.29 -29.07 16.59
N ASP A 443 18.76 -28.29 15.65
CA ASP A 443 17.52 -27.56 15.86
C ASP A 443 16.27 -28.44 15.61
N ASP A 444 15.09 -27.86 15.84
CA ASP A 444 13.78 -28.48 15.64
C ASP A 444 13.44 -28.79 14.17
N GLU A 445 14.14 -28.18 13.22
CA GLU A 445 14.01 -28.37 11.77
C GLU A 445 15.06 -29.36 11.19
N GLY A 446 15.96 -29.88 12.02
CA GLY A 446 16.98 -30.82 11.64
C GLY A 446 18.28 -30.22 11.07
N SER A 447 18.45 -28.88 11.14
CA SER A 447 19.74 -28.24 10.84
C SER A 447 20.75 -28.62 11.94
N THR A 448 21.99 -28.87 11.57
CA THR A 448 23.04 -29.32 12.50
C THR A 448 24.27 -28.42 12.45
N GLY A 449 24.85 -28.20 13.62
CA GLY A 449 26.12 -27.51 13.75
C GLY A 449 27.10 -28.34 14.58
N PHE A 450 28.31 -28.53 14.09
CA PHE A 450 29.35 -29.36 14.70
C PHE A 450 30.53 -28.49 15.14
N GLY A 451 31.04 -28.78 16.33
CA GLY A 451 32.28 -28.19 16.84
C GLY A 451 33.10 -29.22 17.61
N GLU A 452 34.39 -29.12 17.52
CA GLU A 452 35.31 -30.00 18.23
C GLU A 452 36.44 -29.21 18.91
N THR A 453 37.04 -29.82 19.96
CA THR A 453 38.13 -29.18 20.69
C THR A 453 39.46 -29.44 19.98
N ASN A 454 40.40 -28.49 20.07
CA ASN A 454 41.79 -28.73 19.71
C ASN A 454 42.52 -29.61 20.74
N PHE A 455 41.97 -29.72 21.93
CA PHE A 455 42.48 -30.50 23.04
C PHE A 455 42.02 -31.96 22.92
N ILE A 456 42.98 -32.87 22.98
CA ILE A 456 42.71 -34.32 23.02
C ILE A 456 42.32 -34.73 24.44
N THR A 457 41.20 -35.40 24.60
CA THR A 457 40.66 -35.85 25.86
C THR A 457 41.67 -36.78 26.58
N GLU A 458 42.05 -36.39 27.79
CA GLU A 458 43.02 -37.10 28.60
C GLU A 458 42.40 -37.75 29.86
N THR A 459 43.14 -38.62 30.54
CA THR A 459 42.71 -39.14 31.82
C THR A 459 42.84 -38.07 32.90
N ALA A 460 41.80 -37.88 33.71
CA ALA A 460 41.75 -36.88 34.77
C ALA A 460 42.76 -37.17 35.89
N ARG A 461 43.52 -36.15 36.29
CA ARG A 461 44.48 -36.27 37.41
C ARG A 461 43.85 -35.97 38.78
N LYS A 462 42.81 -35.11 38.86
CA LYS A 462 42.13 -34.73 40.11
C LYS A 462 40.63 -34.76 40.03
N HIS A 463 40.05 -34.19 38.97
CA HIS A 463 38.61 -34.09 38.77
C HIS A 463 38.22 -34.52 37.37
N ALA A 464 37.47 -35.60 37.31
CA ALA A 464 36.91 -36.09 36.03
C ALA A 464 35.79 -35.22 35.54
N LEU A 465 35.66 -35.11 34.24
CA LEU A 465 34.51 -34.45 33.58
C LEU A 465 33.25 -35.26 33.89
N ASN A 466 32.15 -34.55 34.19
CA ASN A 466 30.86 -35.18 34.44
C ASN A 466 29.78 -34.41 33.67
N GLU A 467 28.60 -35.03 33.53
CA GLU A 467 27.47 -34.45 32.84
C GLU A 467 27.06 -33.05 33.35
N ALA A 468 27.07 -32.83 34.66
CA ALA A 468 26.72 -31.54 35.24
C ALA A 468 27.70 -30.42 34.83
N ALA A 469 29.00 -30.73 34.75
CA ALA A 469 30.03 -29.82 34.31
C ALA A 469 29.88 -29.51 32.80
N VAL A 470 29.60 -30.51 31.98
CA VAL A 470 29.32 -30.33 30.54
C VAL A 470 28.09 -29.49 30.34
N ARG A 471 26.98 -29.84 30.97
CA ARG A 471 25.72 -29.07 30.91
C ARG A 471 25.93 -27.60 31.20
N LYS A 472 26.66 -27.30 32.29
CA LYS A 472 26.92 -25.88 32.69
C LYS A 472 27.67 -25.09 31.60
N GLN A 473 28.48 -25.74 30.74
CA GLN A 473 29.19 -25.04 29.66
C GLN A 473 28.37 -24.99 28.38
N VAL A 474 27.70 -26.07 28.03
CA VAL A 474 26.88 -26.13 26.80
C VAL A 474 25.65 -25.21 26.89
N ASP A 475 25.05 -25.12 28.07
CA ASP A 475 23.87 -24.24 28.31
C ASP A 475 24.21 -22.73 28.26
N ARG A 476 25.50 -22.36 28.13
CA ARG A 476 25.89 -20.94 27.93
C ARG A 476 25.61 -20.42 26.52
N LEU A 477 24.38 -20.57 26.06
CA LEU A 477 23.90 -20.09 24.74
C LEU A 477 23.33 -18.67 24.79
N GLY A 478 23.42 -17.97 25.94
CA GLY A 478 22.78 -16.69 26.18
C GLY A 478 23.13 -15.54 25.22
N THR A 479 24.26 -15.63 24.51
CA THR A 479 24.70 -14.68 23.49
C THR A 479 24.27 -15.05 22.08
N THR A 480 23.63 -16.23 21.89
CA THR A 480 23.14 -16.74 20.62
C THR A 480 21.62 -16.66 20.55
N GLU A 481 21.04 -17.01 19.40
CA GLU A 481 19.60 -17.14 19.22
C GLU A 481 19.04 -18.48 19.78
N TYR A 482 19.90 -19.34 20.35
CA TYR A 482 19.54 -20.67 20.80
C TYR A 482 19.25 -20.80 22.29
N VAL A 483 18.44 -21.80 22.62
CA VAL A 483 18.21 -22.29 23.99
C VAL A 483 18.37 -23.82 24.02
N LEU A 484 19.10 -24.35 24.99
CA LEU A 484 19.28 -25.78 25.14
C LEU A 484 17.96 -26.45 25.57
N ASN A 485 17.45 -27.36 24.74
CA ASN A 485 16.27 -28.17 25.01
C ASN A 485 16.67 -29.49 25.68
N ASN A 486 17.39 -30.37 24.99
CA ASN A 486 17.88 -31.61 25.50
C ASN A 486 19.43 -31.69 25.42
N LEU A 487 20.02 -32.43 26.34
CA LEU A 487 21.47 -32.72 26.31
C LEU A 487 21.69 -34.22 26.51
N THR A 488 22.40 -34.83 25.55
CA THR A 488 22.92 -36.16 25.63
C THR A 488 24.43 -36.09 25.80
N VAL A 489 24.98 -36.80 26.78
CA VAL A 489 26.41 -36.78 27.10
C VAL A 489 26.95 -38.20 27.07
N ASP A 490 27.96 -38.43 26.21
CA ASP A 490 28.65 -39.70 26.07
C ASP A 490 30.14 -39.54 26.44
N LEU A 491 30.47 -39.84 27.69
CA LEU A 491 31.83 -39.70 28.25
C LEU A 491 32.42 -41.06 28.60
N ASP A 492 33.72 -41.22 28.33
CA ASP A 492 34.45 -42.33 28.95
C ASP A 492 34.71 -42.02 30.42
N ASP A 493 34.83 -43.07 31.22
CA ASP A 493 35.08 -42.93 32.65
C ASP A 493 36.44 -42.27 32.96
N GLY A 494 36.43 -41.29 33.87
CA GLY A 494 37.63 -40.64 34.34
C GLY A 494 38.33 -39.72 33.36
N VAL A 495 37.65 -39.22 32.32
CA VAL A 495 38.22 -38.28 31.33
C VAL A 495 38.23 -36.84 31.83
N MET A 496 39.10 -36.02 31.23
CA MET A 496 39.23 -34.58 31.47
C MET A 496 39.38 -33.84 30.16
N VAL A 497 38.64 -32.73 30.04
CA VAL A 497 38.78 -31.69 29.01
C VAL A 497 38.70 -30.33 29.71
N PRO A 498 39.55 -29.34 29.39
CA PRO A 498 39.46 -28.00 29.95
C PRO A 498 38.12 -27.34 29.61
N MET A 499 37.54 -26.59 30.56
CA MET A 499 36.25 -25.91 30.38
C MET A 499 36.29 -24.84 29.27
N SER A 500 37.46 -24.24 29.02
CA SER A 500 37.66 -23.31 27.90
C SER A 500 37.45 -24.00 26.53
N GLU A 501 37.97 -25.23 26.38
CA GLU A 501 37.86 -26.03 25.16
C GLU A 501 36.41 -26.43 24.89
N ILE A 502 35.65 -26.84 25.92
CA ILE A 502 34.21 -27.14 25.79
C ILE A 502 33.42 -25.88 25.33
N ASN A 503 33.76 -24.71 25.89
CA ASN A 503 33.14 -23.45 25.47
C ASN A 503 33.48 -23.10 24.02
N GLU A 504 34.71 -23.38 23.58
CA GLU A 504 35.13 -23.16 22.19
C GLU A 504 34.39 -24.09 21.22
N ALA A 505 34.36 -25.40 21.51
CA ALA A 505 33.62 -26.37 20.70
C ALA A 505 32.13 -26.02 20.61
N ARG A 506 31.49 -25.60 21.73
CA ARG A 506 30.11 -25.09 21.72
C ARG A 506 29.95 -23.87 20.82
N ARG A 507 30.90 -22.89 20.87
CA ARG A 507 30.87 -21.70 20.03
C ARG A 507 30.95 -22.07 18.56
N MET A 508 31.87 -22.95 18.19
CA MET A 508 32.02 -23.48 16.83
C MET A 508 30.77 -24.21 16.36
N ALA A 509 30.14 -25.03 17.22
CA ALA A 509 28.89 -25.73 16.91
C ALA A 509 27.74 -24.75 16.67
N ALA A 510 27.64 -23.68 17.48
CA ALA A 510 26.62 -22.65 17.30
C ALA A 510 26.81 -21.86 16.00
N GLU A 511 28.04 -21.44 15.68
CA GLU A 511 28.37 -20.74 14.41
C GLU A 511 28.12 -21.63 13.18
N ALA A 512 28.44 -22.93 13.27
CA ALA A 512 28.16 -23.90 12.21
C ALA A 512 26.65 -24.11 12.03
N LEU A 513 25.88 -24.13 13.13
CA LEU A 513 24.42 -24.21 13.08
C LEU A 513 23.80 -22.96 12.46
N ASP A 514 24.28 -21.75 12.80
CA ASP A 514 23.87 -20.51 12.15
C ASP A 514 24.03 -20.59 10.62
N ALA A 515 25.23 -21.02 10.18
CA ALA A 515 25.54 -21.19 8.76
C ALA A 515 24.59 -22.20 8.09
N ALA A 516 24.37 -23.36 8.72
CA ALA A 516 23.48 -24.40 8.19
C ALA A 516 22.03 -23.94 8.10
N ARG A 517 21.51 -23.20 9.10
CA ARG A 517 20.17 -22.63 9.08
C ARG A 517 20.00 -21.62 7.97
N LEU A 518 20.95 -20.69 7.82
CA LEU A 518 20.93 -19.68 6.76
C LEU A 518 21.03 -20.34 5.39
N GLU A 519 21.93 -21.31 5.19
CA GLU A 519 22.06 -22.02 3.91
C GLU A 519 20.77 -22.77 3.52
N ALA A 520 20.07 -23.32 4.49
CA ALA A 520 18.81 -24.04 4.26
C ALA A 520 17.65 -23.13 3.88
N PHE A 521 17.63 -21.85 4.32
CA PHE A 521 16.50 -20.95 4.15
C PHE A 521 16.76 -19.77 3.20
N ALA A 522 17.96 -19.20 3.23
CA ALA A 522 18.28 -18.03 2.41
C ALA A 522 18.18 -18.33 0.90
N PRO A 523 17.70 -17.38 0.09
CA PRO A 523 17.59 -17.58 -1.35
C PRO A 523 18.98 -17.77 -1.99
N LYS A 524 19.14 -18.83 -2.78
CA LYS A 524 20.39 -19.13 -3.51
C LYS A 524 20.42 -18.30 -4.80
N ARG A 525 21.17 -17.19 -4.81
CA ARG A 525 21.33 -16.31 -5.96
C ARG A 525 22.79 -16.10 -6.29
N THR A 526 23.04 -15.80 -7.58
CA THR A 526 24.36 -15.37 -8.01
C THR A 526 24.62 -13.94 -7.57
N GLU A 527 25.72 -13.70 -6.87
CA GLU A 527 26.15 -12.35 -6.52
C GLU A 527 26.38 -11.53 -7.78
N LYS A 528 25.91 -10.28 -7.79
CA LYS A 528 26.06 -9.33 -8.89
C LYS A 528 27.00 -8.21 -8.49
N HIS A 529 27.97 -7.95 -9.34
CA HIS A 529 28.87 -6.81 -9.17
C HIS A 529 28.24 -5.53 -9.71
N LYS A 530 28.78 -4.38 -9.29
CA LYS A 530 28.35 -3.08 -9.74
C LYS A 530 28.32 -3.00 -11.27
N VAL A 531 27.14 -2.64 -11.80
CA VAL A 531 26.96 -2.40 -13.24
C VAL A 531 26.84 -0.90 -13.43
N ASP A 532 27.60 -0.36 -14.37
CA ASP A 532 27.45 1.04 -14.77
C ASP A 532 26.17 1.16 -15.63
N VAL A 533 25.10 1.67 -15.02
CA VAL A 533 23.86 1.91 -15.73
C VAL A 533 24.07 3.16 -16.60
N GLN A 534 24.36 2.91 -17.88
CA GLN A 534 24.40 3.99 -18.84
C GLN A 534 22.98 4.47 -19.09
N LEU A 535 22.65 5.62 -18.50
CA LEU A 535 21.44 6.36 -18.89
C LEU A 535 21.56 6.72 -20.38
N VAL A 536 20.48 6.51 -21.13
CA VAL A 536 20.40 6.94 -22.53
C VAL A 536 20.67 8.44 -22.55
N LYS A 537 21.74 8.86 -23.23
CA LYS A 537 22.07 10.27 -23.34
C LYS A 537 21.08 10.95 -24.27
N PRO A 538 20.52 12.11 -23.87
CA PRO A 538 19.61 12.87 -24.72
C PRO A 538 20.26 13.16 -26.08
N GLU A 539 19.50 12.99 -27.14
CA GLU A 539 19.94 13.49 -28.46
C GLU A 539 20.01 15.02 -28.41
N LYS A 540 21.13 15.59 -28.87
CA LYS A 540 21.35 17.05 -28.83
C LYS A 540 20.45 17.84 -29.80
N ASN A 541 19.86 17.18 -30.79
CA ASN A 541 18.98 17.78 -31.79
C ASN A 541 17.68 16.99 -31.89
N ILE A 542 16.68 17.34 -31.07
CA ILE A 542 15.31 16.86 -31.23
C ILE A 542 14.75 17.54 -32.51
N PRO A 543 14.35 16.79 -33.54
CA PRO A 543 13.69 17.39 -34.69
C PRO A 543 12.45 18.15 -34.20
N LYS A 544 12.32 19.43 -34.57
CA LYS A 544 11.09 20.18 -34.29
C LYS A 544 9.95 19.58 -35.11
N LYS A 545 9.19 18.69 -34.49
CA LYS A 545 7.94 18.16 -35.08
C LYS A 545 6.82 19.14 -34.79
N HIS A 546 5.90 19.33 -35.75
CA HIS A 546 4.70 20.07 -35.49
C HIS A 546 3.85 19.32 -34.47
N ALA A 547 3.59 19.92 -33.28
CA ALA A 547 2.75 19.31 -32.29
C ALA A 547 1.30 19.20 -32.78
N VAL A 548 0.63 18.11 -32.38
CA VAL A 548 -0.76 17.80 -32.73
C VAL A 548 -1.66 18.22 -31.56
N LEU A 549 -2.77 18.91 -31.83
CA LEU A 549 -3.76 19.24 -30.80
C LEU A 549 -4.72 18.07 -30.62
N THR A 550 -4.64 17.41 -29.46
CA THR A 550 -5.54 16.33 -29.07
C THR A 550 -6.60 16.83 -28.10
N VAL A 551 -7.86 16.44 -28.30
CA VAL A 551 -8.95 16.75 -27.36
C VAL A 551 -9.60 15.46 -26.87
N ARG A 552 -9.69 15.30 -25.54
CA ARG A 552 -10.43 14.18 -24.92
C ARG A 552 -11.87 14.62 -24.69
N ALA A 553 -12.81 13.88 -25.25
CA ALA A 553 -14.25 14.17 -25.19
C ALA A 553 -15.03 12.93 -24.70
N ASP A 554 -16.10 13.16 -23.93
CA ASP A 554 -16.98 12.11 -23.40
C ASP A 554 -18.40 12.16 -23.99
N THR A 555 -18.67 13.09 -24.94
CA THR A 555 -19.91 13.17 -25.72
C THR A 555 -19.61 13.46 -27.19
N VAL A 556 -20.51 13.01 -28.08
CA VAL A 556 -20.43 13.27 -29.53
C VAL A 556 -20.42 14.76 -29.84
N GLY A 557 -21.23 15.56 -29.10
CA GLY A 557 -21.30 17.03 -29.28
C GLY A 557 -19.95 17.69 -28.96
N LYS A 558 -19.27 17.31 -27.87
CA LYS A 558 -17.94 17.83 -27.55
C LYS A 558 -16.88 17.42 -28.59
N ALA A 559 -16.93 16.16 -29.10
CA ALA A 559 -16.04 15.72 -30.14
C ALA A 559 -16.25 16.54 -31.42
N GLN A 560 -17.50 16.79 -31.83
CA GLN A 560 -17.83 17.61 -32.97
C GLN A 560 -17.38 19.08 -32.78
N ALA A 561 -17.62 19.64 -31.59
CA ALA A 561 -17.22 21.01 -31.24
C ALA A 561 -15.69 21.18 -31.33
N ALA A 562 -14.90 20.20 -30.80
CA ALA A 562 -13.47 20.22 -30.92
C ALA A 562 -12.97 20.13 -32.35
N LEU A 563 -13.52 19.20 -33.15
CA LEU A 563 -13.15 19.02 -34.56
C LEU A 563 -13.43 20.28 -35.40
N SER A 564 -14.61 20.88 -35.23
CA SER A 564 -14.98 22.12 -35.95
C SER A 564 -14.08 23.28 -35.55
N ALA A 565 -13.52 23.29 -34.34
CA ALA A 565 -12.63 24.31 -33.80
C ALA A 565 -11.14 24.04 -34.11
N GLY A 566 -10.82 23.02 -34.90
CA GLY A 566 -9.47 22.78 -35.39
C GLY A 566 -8.64 21.76 -34.61
N ALA A 567 -9.22 20.96 -33.71
CA ALA A 567 -8.56 19.81 -33.12
C ALA A 567 -8.06 18.83 -34.18
N ASP A 568 -6.86 18.30 -34.02
CA ASP A 568 -6.26 17.37 -34.98
C ASP A 568 -6.56 15.92 -34.65
N TYR A 569 -6.85 15.65 -33.36
CA TYR A 569 -7.05 14.29 -32.86
C TYR A 569 -8.11 14.28 -31.74
N ILE A 570 -8.99 13.30 -31.77
CA ILE A 570 -10.01 13.11 -30.71
C ILE A 570 -9.75 11.81 -29.96
N ILE A 571 -9.67 11.89 -28.62
CA ILE A 571 -9.78 10.74 -27.74
C ILE A 571 -11.23 10.70 -27.25
N PHE A 572 -11.96 9.62 -27.55
CA PHE A 572 -13.39 9.55 -27.25
C PHE A 572 -13.72 8.44 -26.25
N GLY A 573 -14.47 8.76 -25.20
CA GLY A 573 -14.87 7.81 -24.18
C GLY A 573 -13.88 7.69 -23.01
N GLY A 574 -13.73 6.50 -22.47
CA GLY A 574 -12.94 6.26 -21.25
C GLY A 574 -13.78 6.43 -19.98
N ASP A 575 -13.23 7.08 -18.95
CA ASP A 575 -14.04 7.54 -17.82
C ASP A 575 -14.90 8.70 -18.27
N LEU A 576 -16.21 8.51 -18.24
CA LEU A 576 -17.17 9.55 -18.58
C LEU A 576 -17.47 10.35 -17.31
N PHE A 577 -17.46 11.67 -17.37
CA PHE A 577 -17.90 12.49 -16.23
C PHE A 577 -19.43 12.63 -16.20
N SER A 578 -20.09 11.52 -16.46
CA SER A 578 -21.52 11.36 -16.51
C SER A 578 -21.91 9.90 -16.26
N THR A 579 -23.09 9.70 -15.70
CA THR A 579 -23.71 8.35 -15.58
C THR A 579 -24.32 7.86 -16.90
N LYS A 580 -24.29 8.67 -17.97
CA LYS A 580 -24.70 8.23 -19.30
C LYS A 580 -23.64 7.29 -19.88
N ILE A 581 -24.07 6.24 -20.54
CA ILE A 581 -23.22 5.28 -21.23
C ILE A 581 -23.02 5.77 -22.67
N VAL A 582 -21.76 5.74 -23.15
CA VAL A 582 -21.43 5.88 -24.56
C VAL A 582 -21.77 4.59 -25.27
N THR A 583 -22.51 4.67 -26.36
CA THR A 583 -22.98 3.52 -27.15
C THR A 583 -22.05 3.22 -28.34
N ASP A 584 -22.16 2.04 -28.94
CA ASP A 584 -21.45 1.72 -30.18
C ASP A 584 -21.78 2.70 -31.30
N ALA A 585 -23.02 3.20 -31.36
CA ALA A 585 -23.44 4.22 -32.30
C ALA A 585 -22.73 5.57 -32.10
N ASP A 586 -22.42 5.94 -30.86
CA ASP A 586 -21.68 7.16 -30.55
C ASP A 586 -20.22 7.05 -31.03
N TYR A 587 -19.57 5.88 -30.85
CA TYR A 587 -18.24 5.62 -31.40
C TYR A 587 -18.22 5.68 -32.92
N ALA A 588 -19.21 5.06 -33.58
CA ALA A 588 -19.34 5.11 -35.03
C ALA A 588 -19.55 6.54 -35.53
N LYS A 589 -20.35 7.33 -34.82
CA LYS A 589 -20.59 8.75 -35.17
C LYS A 589 -19.33 9.60 -35.03
N VAL A 590 -18.51 9.38 -34.00
CA VAL A 590 -17.22 10.10 -33.85
C VAL A 590 -16.24 9.69 -34.94
N ALA A 591 -16.18 8.42 -35.31
CA ALA A 591 -15.38 7.96 -36.47
C ALA A 591 -15.80 8.66 -37.78
N GLU A 592 -17.12 8.76 -38.03
CA GLU A 592 -17.65 9.48 -39.20
C GLU A 592 -17.28 10.97 -39.17
N LEU A 593 -17.44 11.64 -38.02
CA LEU A 593 -17.08 13.05 -37.87
C LEU A 593 -15.58 13.26 -38.10
N ALA A 594 -14.71 12.43 -37.49
CA ALA A 594 -13.28 12.54 -37.70
C ALA A 594 -12.92 12.41 -39.19
N ALA A 595 -13.50 11.44 -39.90
CA ALA A 595 -13.33 11.28 -41.32
C ALA A 595 -13.83 12.49 -42.13
N GLN A 596 -15.00 13.05 -41.79
CA GLN A 596 -15.58 14.22 -42.41
C GLN A 596 -14.68 15.45 -42.31
N TYR A 597 -14.01 15.63 -41.16
CA TYR A 597 -13.05 16.73 -40.97
C TYR A 597 -11.63 16.42 -41.43
N GLY A 598 -11.38 15.21 -41.94
CA GLY A 598 -10.02 14.75 -42.33
C GLY A 598 -9.08 14.67 -41.13
N LYS A 599 -9.59 14.33 -39.96
CA LYS A 599 -8.89 14.28 -38.68
C LYS A 599 -8.82 12.85 -38.15
N LYS A 600 -8.06 12.65 -37.08
CA LYS A 600 -7.80 11.35 -36.45
C LYS A 600 -8.63 11.19 -35.19
N TRP A 601 -8.85 9.93 -34.80
CA TRP A 601 -9.54 9.63 -33.56
C TRP A 601 -9.07 8.29 -32.94
N ALA A 602 -9.30 8.15 -31.63
CA ALA A 602 -9.09 6.90 -30.89
C ALA A 602 -10.15 6.75 -29.79
N PRO A 603 -10.63 5.54 -29.52
CA PRO A 603 -11.33 5.30 -28.27
C PRO A 603 -10.36 5.36 -27.08
N GLY A 604 -10.83 5.96 -25.98
CA GLY A 604 -10.21 5.91 -24.68
C GLY A 604 -10.79 4.78 -23.82
N THR A 605 -10.00 4.21 -22.92
CA THR A 605 -10.47 3.25 -21.95
C THR A 605 -10.55 3.87 -20.53
N PRO A 606 -11.39 3.33 -19.62
CA PRO A 606 -11.42 3.81 -18.26
C PRO A 606 -10.14 3.40 -17.51
N ARG A 607 -9.79 4.17 -16.47
CA ARG A 607 -8.62 3.85 -15.65
C ARG A 607 -8.87 2.71 -14.65
N ILE A 608 -10.10 2.35 -14.40
CA ILE A 608 -10.48 1.24 -13.51
C ILE A 608 -11.51 0.34 -14.20
N ILE A 609 -11.26 -0.97 -14.18
CA ILE A 609 -12.27 -1.98 -14.51
C ILE A 609 -12.42 -2.96 -13.35
N SER A 610 -13.59 -3.55 -13.20
CA SER A 610 -13.83 -4.68 -12.31
C SER A 610 -13.61 -6.01 -13.02
N GLN A 611 -13.46 -7.11 -12.26
CA GLN A 611 -13.35 -8.46 -12.81
C GLN A 611 -14.51 -8.80 -13.75
N GLY A 612 -15.73 -8.37 -13.43
CA GLY A 612 -16.91 -8.64 -14.27
C GLY A 612 -16.97 -7.88 -15.59
N GLN A 613 -16.05 -6.93 -15.82
CA GLN A 613 -16.02 -6.13 -17.05
C GLN A 613 -15.02 -6.64 -18.10
N GLU A 614 -14.21 -7.67 -17.82
CA GLU A 614 -13.20 -8.17 -18.77
C GLU A 614 -13.83 -8.60 -20.10
N GLU A 615 -14.87 -9.43 -20.07
CA GLU A 615 -15.56 -9.87 -21.29
C GLU A 615 -16.21 -8.72 -22.08
N PHE A 616 -16.73 -7.72 -21.38
CA PHE A 616 -17.30 -6.54 -22.05
C PHE A 616 -16.22 -5.83 -22.86
N TYR A 617 -15.05 -5.58 -22.27
CA TYR A 617 -13.97 -4.89 -22.99
C TYR A 617 -13.32 -5.75 -24.05
N ALA A 618 -13.20 -7.08 -23.87
CA ALA A 618 -12.76 -7.97 -24.93
C ALA A 618 -13.63 -7.83 -26.19
N ARG A 619 -14.97 -7.85 -26.03
CA ARG A 619 -15.91 -7.59 -27.13
C ARG A 619 -15.82 -6.17 -27.67
N GLN A 620 -15.59 -5.19 -26.80
CA GLN A 620 -15.52 -3.78 -27.19
C GLN A 620 -14.28 -3.49 -28.04
N PHE A 621 -13.13 -4.06 -27.74
CA PHE A 621 -11.94 -3.96 -28.59
C PHE A 621 -12.17 -4.50 -29.99
N ALA A 622 -12.83 -5.65 -30.12
CA ALA A 622 -13.19 -6.22 -31.42
C ALA A 622 -14.14 -5.31 -32.25
N LYS A 623 -15.09 -4.62 -31.57
CA LYS A 623 -15.96 -3.63 -32.22
C LYS A 623 -15.21 -2.37 -32.63
N TRP A 624 -14.33 -1.84 -31.78
CA TRP A 624 -13.51 -0.69 -32.12
C TRP A 624 -12.61 -0.98 -33.32
N GLN A 625 -12.06 -2.19 -33.40
CA GLN A 625 -11.25 -2.60 -34.59
C GLN A 625 -12.01 -2.46 -35.90
N GLN A 626 -13.33 -2.71 -35.94
CA GLN A 626 -14.16 -2.54 -37.15
C GLN A 626 -14.34 -1.08 -37.56
N LEU A 627 -14.19 -0.14 -36.61
CA LEU A 627 -14.26 1.31 -36.87
C LEU A 627 -12.92 1.90 -37.31
N ASN A 628 -11.84 1.09 -37.34
CA ASN A 628 -10.49 1.45 -37.78
C ASN A 628 -9.97 2.78 -37.17
N PRO A 629 -9.93 2.92 -35.84
CA PRO A 629 -9.34 4.09 -35.18
C PRO A 629 -7.83 4.10 -35.38
N ASP A 630 -7.22 5.27 -35.24
CA ASP A 630 -5.76 5.42 -35.34
C ASP A 630 -4.97 4.73 -34.21
N ALA A 631 -5.60 4.59 -33.03
CA ALA A 631 -5.06 3.90 -31.88
C ALA A 631 -6.18 3.61 -30.87
N VAL A 632 -5.83 2.96 -29.73
CA VAL A 632 -6.66 2.90 -28.53
C VAL A 632 -5.82 3.42 -27.34
N TYR A 633 -6.38 4.35 -26.57
CA TYR A 633 -5.74 4.86 -25.35
C TYR A 633 -6.07 3.96 -24.17
N ILE A 634 -5.05 3.32 -23.59
CA ILE A 634 -5.19 2.33 -22.53
C ILE A 634 -4.79 2.95 -21.18
N ALA A 635 -5.73 3.05 -20.28
CA ALA A 635 -5.56 3.68 -18.97
C ALA A 635 -5.43 2.68 -17.79
N ASN A 636 -5.40 1.37 -18.06
CA ASN A 636 -5.37 0.33 -17.02
C ASN A 636 -4.56 -0.89 -17.47
N ASN A 637 -3.80 -1.47 -16.54
CA ASN A 637 -2.98 -2.65 -16.77
C ASN A 637 -3.79 -3.86 -17.27
N SER A 638 -4.97 -4.09 -16.70
CA SER A 638 -5.86 -5.17 -17.14
C SER A 638 -6.35 -4.97 -18.57
N LEU A 639 -6.67 -3.73 -18.94
CA LEU A 639 -7.13 -3.40 -20.30
C LEU A 639 -6.00 -3.50 -21.32
N TRP A 640 -4.75 -3.26 -20.91
CA TRP A 640 -3.61 -3.52 -21.78
C TRP A 640 -3.54 -4.99 -22.18
N GLN A 641 -3.65 -5.88 -21.18
CA GLN A 641 -3.64 -7.32 -21.44
C GLN A 641 -4.82 -7.77 -22.29
N ILE A 642 -6.02 -7.27 -21.99
CA ILE A 642 -7.23 -7.60 -22.77
C ILE A 642 -7.11 -7.10 -24.21
N ALA A 643 -6.57 -5.90 -24.44
CA ALA A 643 -6.38 -5.36 -25.77
C ALA A 643 -5.39 -6.21 -26.59
N LYS A 644 -4.24 -6.55 -26.00
CA LYS A 644 -3.22 -7.40 -26.61
C LYS A 644 -3.77 -8.77 -27.03
N GLU A 645 -4.70 -9.33 -26.25
CA GLU A 645 -5.32 -10.63 -26.51
C GLU A 645 -6.46 -10.58 -27.53
N ASN A 646 -7.14 -9.43 -27.73
CA ASN A 646 -8.42 -9.35 -28.45
C ASN A 646 -8.46 -8.41 -29.64
N CYS A 647 -7.39 -7.63 -29.91
CA CYS A 647 -7.33 -6.77 -31.09
C CYS A 647 -5.90 -6.58 -31.58
N THR A 648 -5.77 -6.07 -32.81
CA THR A 648 -4.51 -5.70 -33.46
C THR A 648 -4.35 -4.18 -33.61
N LEU A 649 -5.21 -3.39 -32.95
CA LEU A 649 -5.14 -1.94 -32.96
C LEU A 649 -3.85 -1.45 -32.32
N PRO A 650 -3.26 -0.36 -32.84
CA PRO A 650 -2.15 0.31 -32.17
C PRO A 650 -2.55 0.80 -30.79
N LEU A 651 -1.72 0.57 -29.75
CA LEU A 651 -2.02 0.92 -28.37
C LEU A 651 -1.22 2.16 -27.94
N TRP A 652 -1.89 3.08 -27.28
CA TRP A 652 -1.29 4.27 -26.68
C TRP A 652 -1.39 4.18 -25.15
N ALA A 653 -0.27 4.27 -24.44
CA ALA A 653 -0.24 4.23 -23.00
C ALA A 653 -0.78 5.53 -22.41
N ASP A 654 -1.89 5.49 -21.65
CA ASP A 654 -2.52 6.69 -21.07
C ASP A 654 -1.89 7.08 -19.75
N MET A 655 -2.10 8.32 -19.30
CA MET A 655 -1.53 8.96 -18.10
C MET A 655 -1.73 8.12 -16.81
N ALA A 656 -2.83 7.39 -16.69
CA ALA A 656 -3.12 6.56 -15.53
C ALA A 656 -2.18 5.35 -15.35
N LEU A 657 -1.37 5.02 -16.37
CA LEU A 657 -0.28 4.03 -16.28
C LEU A 657 1.00 4.59 -15.63
N ASN A 658 0.95 5.85 -15.14
CA ASN A 658 2.03 6.49 -14.38
C ASN A 658 3.38 6.53 -15.12
N ILE A 659 3.39 7.00 -16.38
CA ILE A 659 4.60 7.15 -17.18
C ILE A 659 5.47 8.27 -16.60
N TYR A 660 6.59 7.91 -15.95
CA TYR A 660 7.37 8.85 -15.14
C TYR A 660 8.87 8.88 -15.48
N ASN A 661 9.42 7.86 -16.12
CA ASN A 661 10.86 7.73 -16.46
C ASN A 661 11.08 7.03 -17.78
N SER A 662 12.31 7.09 -18.29
CA SER A 662 12.71 6.51 -19.57
C SER A 662 12.61 4.98 -19.61
N SER A 663 12.93 4.30 -18.50
CA SER A 663 12.81 2.85 -18.40
C SER A 663 11.36 2.37 -18.46
N CYS A 664 10.42 3.19 -17.94
CA CYS A 664 8.98 2.96 -18.09
C CYS A 664 8.53 3.13 -19.56
N LEU A 665 9.06 4.12 -20.27
CA LEU A 665 8.80 4.30 -21.69
C LEU A 665 9.33 3.11 -22.52
N GLU A 666 10.54 2.65 -22.23
CA GLU A 666 11.12 1.47 -22.86
C GLU A 666 10.24 0.23 -22.61
N PHE A 667 9.80 0.01 -21.37
CA PHE A 667 8.91 -1.10 -21.03
C PHE A 667 7.63 -1.10 -21.87
N TRP A 668 6.92 0.04 -21.94
CA TRP A 668 5.67 0.11 -22.69
C TRP A 668 5.89 0.02 -24.20
N HIS A 669 7.01 0.55 -24.70
CA HIS A 669 7.39 0.39 -26.11
C HIS A 669 7.65 -1.09 -26.46
N GLU A 670 8.41 -1.81 -25.64
CA GLU A 670 8.64 -3.25 -25.79
C GLU A 670 7.32 -4.06 -25.66
N ALA A 671 6.37 -3.59 -24.83
CA ALA A 671 5.04 -4.18 -24.72
C ALA A 671 4.12 -3.86 -25.92
N GLY A 672 4.58 -3.04 -26.89
CA GLY A 672 3.87 -2.70 -28.12
C GLY A 672 3.15 -1.34 -28.12
N ALA A 673 3.43 -0.46 -27.16
CA ALA A 673 2.93 0.91 -27.20
C ALA A 673 3.53 1.69 -28.39
N ILE A 674 2.68 2.45 -29.09
CA ILE A 674 3.09 3.35 -30.18
C ILE A 674 3.25 4.80 -29.70
N GLY A 675 2.96 5.09 -28.43
CA GLY A 675 3.07 6.41 -27.80
C GLY A 675 2.58 6.39 -26.37
N ALA A 676 2.84 7.48 -25.62
CA ALA A 676 2.49 7.59 -24.21
C ALA A 676 2.04 8.99 -23.80
N VAL A 677 1.09 9.06 -22.87
CA VAL A 677 0.71 10.28 -22.14
C VAL A 677 1.50 10.33 -20.83
N LEU A 678 2.28 11.39 -20.65
CA LEU A 678 3.15 11.55 -19.49
C LEU A 678 2.38 11.89 -18.21
N SER A 679 2.94 11.53 -17.06
CA SER A 679 2.37 11.85 -15.74
C SER A 679 2.25 13.36 -15.53
N ALA A 680 1.12 13.79 -14.96
CA ALA A 680 0.88 15.20 -14.59
C ALA A 680 1.76 15.68 -13.40
N GLU A 681 2.54 14.81 -12.77
CA GLU A 681 3.48 15.15 -11.69
C GLU A 681 4.88 15.52 -12.21
N LEU A 682 5.16 15.38 -13.50
CA LEU A 682 6.44 15.73 -14.11
C LEU A 682 6.62 17.25 -14.27
N THR A 683 7.85 17.70 -14.15
CA THR A 683 8.26 19.05 -14.52
C THR A 683 8.55 19.15 -16.01
N LEU A 684 8.52 20.36 -16.57
CA LEU A 684 8.84 20.58 -17.98
C LEU A 684 10.27 20.11 -18.32
N LYS A 685 11.23 20.26 -17.39
CA LYS A 685 12.61 19.79 -17.56
C LYS A 685 12.69 18.25 -17.65
N GLN A 686 11.92 17.53 -16.84
CA GLN A 686 11.83 16.07 -16.91
C GLN A 686 11.17 15.64 -18.21
N ILE A 687 10.12 16.34 -18.64
CA ILE A 687 9.43 16.10 -19.92
C ILE A 687 10.40 16.28 -21.10
N GLU A 688 11.17 17.37 -21.12
CA GLU A 688 12.21 17.63 -22.13
C GLU A 688 13.22 16.48 -22.20
N HIS A 689 13.70 16.02 -21.05
CA HIS A 689 14.59 14.85 -20.99
C HIS A 689 13.93 13.59 -21.56
N LEU A 690 12.69 13.29 -21.16
CA LEU A 690 11.96 12.12 -21.65
C LEU A 690 11.69 12.19 -23.17
N CYS A 691 11.34 13.36 -23.69
CA CYS A 691 11.17 13.56 -25.13
C CYS A 691 12.47 13.29 -25.91
N ALA A 692 13.62 13.63 -25.32
CA ALA A 692 14.92 13.45 -25.95
C ALA A 692 15.42 12.00 -25.99
N VAL A 693 14.87 11.12 -25.13
CA VAL A 693 15.29 9.72 -25.02
C VAL A 693 14.19 8.72 -25.37
N SER A 694 12.96 9.19 -25.58
CA SER A 694 11.80 8.32 -25.83
C SER A 694 11.89 7.58 -27.16
N PRO A 695 11.61 6.27 -27.21
CA PRO A 695 11.52 5.50 -28.46
C PRO A 695 10.19 5.74 -29.21
N MET A 696 9.26 6.51 -28.63
CA MET A 696 7.92 6.72 -29.17
C MET A 696 7.40 8.14 -28.90
N PRO A 697 6.40 8.64 -29.68
CA PRO A 697 5.81 9.96 -29.45
C PRO A 697 5.23 10.12 -28.05
N LEU A 698 5.37 11.34 -27.48
CA LEU A 698 4.89 11.68 -26.16
C LEU A 698 3.79 12.75 -26.21
N GLU A 699 2.84 12.62 -25.30
CA GLU A 699 1.70 13.50 -25.12
C GLU A 699 1.66 14.05 -23.69
N CYS A 700 1.31 15.34 -23.54
CA CYS A 700 1.16 16.01 -22.24
C CYS A 700 -0.20 16.70 -22.13
N LEU A 701 -0.78 16.62 -20.93
CA LEU A 701 -1.98 17.40 -20.58
C LEU A 701 -1.61 18.89 -20.48
N VAL A 702 -2.19 19.75 -21.33
CA VAL A 702 -1.90 21.19 -21.36
C VAL A 702 -3.08 22.05 -20.92
N GLN A 703 -4.31 21.49 -20.96
CA GLN A 703 -5.52 22.20 -20.56
C GLN A 703 -6.55 21.24 -19.97
N GLY A 704 -7.24 21.68 -18.93
CA GLY A 704 -8.37 20.95 -18.33
C GLY A 704 -8.20 20.69 -16.83
N ARG A 705 -9.23 20.15 -16.21
CA ARG A 705 -9.18 19.84 -14.77
C ARG A 705 -8.46 18.52 -14.52
N ILE A 706 -7.32 18.62 -13.80
CA ILE A 706 -6.59 17.42 -13.40
C ILE A 706 -7.47 16.61 -12.44
N GLU A 707 -7.66 15.34 -12.76
CA GLU A 707 -8.34 14.38 -11.90
C GLU A 707 -7.42 13.97 -10.77
N MET A 708 -7.77 14.36 -9.54
CA MET A 708 -6.95 14.13 -8.35
C MET A 708 -7.19 12.77 -7.71
N MET A 709 -8.39 12.20 -7.88
CA MET A 709 -8.76 10.96 -7.20
C MET A 709 -9.86 10.24 -7.99
N VAL A 710 -9.75 8.92 -8.08
CA VAL A 710 -10.84 8.01 -8.47
C VAL A 710 -11.12 7.05 -7.34
N SER A 711 -12.40 6.90 -6.97
CA SER A 711 -12.81 6.11 -5.82
C SER A 711 -14.06 5.28 -6.09
N GLU A 712 -14.05 4.03 -5.62
CA GLU A 712 -15.27 3.20 -5.58
C GLU A 712 -16.31 3.74 -4.58
N TYR A 713 -15.85 4.51 -3.59
CA TYR A 713 -16.71 5.26 -2.68
C TYR A 713 -17.27 6.53 -3.36
N CYS A 714 -18.53 6.81 -3.14
CA CYS A 714 -19.20 8.01 -3.63
C CYS A 714 -19.77 8.83 -2.46
N ALA A 715 -19.25 10.04 -2.22
CA ALA A 715 -19.71 10.91 -1.14
C ALA A 715 -21.18 11.35 -1.33
N GLY A 716 -21.58 11.74 -2.55
CA GLY A 716 -22.97 12.09 -2.87
C GLY A 716 -23.94 10.94 -2.58
N GLY A 717 -23.64 9.74 -3.10
CA GLY A 717 -24.45 8.56 -2.87
C GLY A 717 -24.49 8.13 -1.40
N SER A 718 -23.38 8.27 -0.68
CA SER A 718 -23.26 7.83 0.71
C SER A 718 -23.96 8.75 1.71
N PHE A 719 -23.84 10.06 1.54
CA PHE A 719 -24.40 11.03 2.50
C PHE A 719 -25.79 11.56 2.10
N LEU A 720 -26.09 11.61 0.81
CA LEU A 720 -27.35 12.15 0.30
C LEU A 720 -28.25 11.09 -0.33
N GLY A 721 -27.64 10.03 -0.92
CA GLY A 721 -28.35 9.02 -1.69
C GLY A 721 -28.76 7.76 -0.93
N GLY A 722 -28.37 7.57 0.33
CA GLY A 722 -28.66 6.35 1.11
C GLY A 722 -28.05 5.08 0.52
N LEU A 723 -26.85 5.17 -0.08
CA LEU A 723 -26.17 4.06 -0.75
C LEU A 723 -25.96 2.83 0.17
N ASP A 724 -25.77 3.06 1.47
CA ASP A 724 -25.68 2.03 2.52
C ASP A 724 -26.97 1.19 2.71
N LYS A 725 -28.08 1.66 2.17
CA LYS A 725 -29.36 0.93 2.17
C LYS A 725 -29.56 0.08 0.89
N GLY A 726 -28.52 -0.08 0.09
CA GLY A 726 -28.49 -0.96 -1.10
C GLY A 726 -28.83 -0.30 -2.43
N LYS A 727 -29.52 0.86 -2.46
CA LYS A 727 -29.80 1.62 -3.67
C LYS A 727 -29.55 3.09 -3.44
N CYS A 728 -28.75 3.69 -4.32
CA CYS A 728 -28.53 5.13 -4.30
C CYS A 728 -29.73 5.85 -4.96
N SER A 729 -30.30 6.82 -4.26
CA SER A 729 -31.35 7.72 -4.77
C SER A 729 -30.81 9.11 -5.18
N PHE A 730 -29.50 9.33 -5.09
CA PHE A 730 -28.88 10.60 -5.43
C PHE A 730 -28.94 10.88 -6.93
N ASN A 731 -29.33 12.11 -7.29
CA ASN A 731 -29.33 12.56 -8.69
C ASN A 731 -27.91 13.05 -9.08
N CYS A 732 -27.13 12.18 -9.73
CA CYS A 732 -25.75 12.50 -10.14
C CYS A 732 -25.62 13.64 -11.16
N ARG A 733 -26.72 14.25 -11.62
CA ARG A 733 -26.69 15.47 -12.44
C ARG A 733 -26.50 16.73 -11.60
N GLU A 734 -26.78 16.66 -10.30
CA GLU A 734 -26.49 17.75 -9.38
C GLU A 734 -24.99 17.87 -9.18
N GLN A 735 -24.46 19.06 -9.45
CA GLN A 735 -23.05 19.34 -9.24
C GLN A 735 -22.75 19.46 -7.75
N LEU A 736 -21.87 18.62 -7.25
CA LEU A 736 -21.36 18.64 -5.89
C LEU A 736 -19.90 19.06 -5.85
N PHE A 737 -19.50 19.63 -4.72
CA PHE A 737 -18.13 20.06 -4.45
C PHE A 737 -17.70 19.67 -3.04
N LEU A 738 -16.42 19.36 -2.89
CA LEU A 738 -15.75 19.29 -1.59
C LEU A 738 -15.08 20.64 -1.32
N ASN A 739 -15.50 21.33 -0.28
CA ASN A 739 -14.87 22.58 0.14
C ASN A 739 -13.97 22.29 1.35
N ASP A 740 -12.70 22.65 1.24
CA ASP A 740 -11.74 22.52 2.31
C ASP A 740 -11.78 23.73 3.27
N ARG A 741 -10.95 23.69 4.31
CA ARG A 741 -10.82 24.76 5.32
C ARG A 741 -10.18 26.05 4.79
N LYS A 742 -9.73 26.08 3.53
CA LYS A 742 -9.15 27.24 2.85
C LYS A 742 -10.05 27.75 1.74
N ASP A 743 -11.31 27.32 1.75
CA ASP A 743 -12.34 27.65 0.77
C ASP A 743 -12.01 27.21 -0.68
N ALA A 744 -11.07 26.26 -0.85
CA ALA A 744 -10.86 25.62 -2.13
C ALA A 744 -12.01 24.66 -2.41
N SER A 745 -12.61 24.78 -3.61
CA SER A 745 -13.78 24.03 -4.03
C SER A 745 -13.40 23.00 -5.10
N PHE A 746 -13.44 21.71 -4.74
CA PHE A 746 -13.06 20.58 -5.60
C PHE A 746 -14.31 19.94 -6.18
N PRO A 747 -14.53 20.00 -7.51
CA PRO A 747 -15.69 19.36 -8.11
C PRO A 747 -15.68 17.85 -7.90
N LEU A 748 -16.86 17.31 -7.61
CA LEU A 748 -17.13 15.89 -7.61
C LEU A 748 -17.94 15.52 -8.84
N VAL A 749 -17.44 14.56 -9.60
CA VAL A 749 -18.16 13.97 -10.73
C VAL A 749 -18.27 12.46 -10.54
N THR A 750 -19.29 11.87 -11.16
CA THR A 750 -19.52 10.42 -11.07
C THR A 750 -19.49 9.85 -12.48
N ASP A 751 -18.75 8.76 -12.66
CA ASP A 751 -18.63 8.07 -13.94
C ASP A 751 -19.82 7.12 -14.21
N GLN A 752 -19.82 6.49 -15.38
CA GLN A 752 -20.81 5.51 -15.82
C GLN A 752 -20.90 4.25 -14.94
N ASN A 753 -19.89 3.99 -14.10
CA ASN A 753 -19.83 2.87 -13.14
C ASN A 753 -20.14 3.31 -11.70
N CYS A 754 -20.63 4.55 -11.50
CA CYS A 754 -20.86 5.15 -10.19
C CYS A 754 -19.61 5.29 -9.33
N ARG A 755 -18.41 5.45 -9.93
CA ARG A 755 -17.19 5.83 -9.22
C ARG A 755 -17.13 7.33 -9.10
N MET A 756 -16.65 7.80 -7.95
CA MET A 756 -16.47 9.22 -7.69
C MET A 756 -15.09 9.67 -8.13
N HIS A 757 -15.04 10.74 -8.91
CA HIS A 757 -13.82 11.43 -9.27
C HIS A 757 -13.79 12.79 -8.57
N VAL A 758 -12.67 13.13 -7.95
CA VAL A 758 -12.40 14.44 -7.36
C VAL A 758 -11.50 15.19 -8.32
N LEU A 759 -11.97 16.32 -8.82
CA LEU A 759 -11.23 17.16 -9.76
C LEU A 759 -10.53 18.30 -9.01
N ASN A 760 -9.43 18.81 -9.58
CA ASN A 760 -8.73 19.96 -9.02
C ASN A 760 -9.65 21.20 -8.97
N ALA A 761 -9.40 22.07 -7.99
CA ALA A 761 -10.19 23.31 -7.82
C ALA A 761 -10.04 24.28 -9.01
N HIS A 762 -8.91 24.23 -9.69
CA HIS A 762 -8.59 25.08 -10.84
C HIS A 762 -8.21 24.25 -12.06
N ASP A 763 -8.53 24.74 -13.24
CA ASP A 763 -8.06 24.15 -14.48
C ASP A 763 -6.53 24.27 -14.58
N LEU A 764 -5.86 23.22 -15.05
CA LEU A 764 -4.53 23.35 -15.61
C LEU A 764 -4.62 24.20 -16.87
N SER A 765 -3.74 25.15 -17.04
CA SER A 765 -3.54 25.86 -18.32
C SER A 765 -2.07 26.16 -18.53
N LEU A 766 -1.56 25.69 -19.66
CA LEU A 766 -0.19 25.98 -20.12
C LEU A 766 -0.19 26.88 -21.35
N LEU A 767 -1.28 27.58 -21.60
CA LEU A 767 -1.46 28.38 -22.81
C LEU A 767 -0.35 29.43 -22.99
N ALA A 768 0.00 30.15 -21.95
CA ALA A 768 1.11 31.11 -21.96
C ALA A 768 2.50 30.45 -22.08
N ASN A 769 2.59 29.16 -21.78
CA ASN A 769 3.84 28.39 -21.81
C ASN A 769 3.86 27.37 -22.95
N LEU A 770 2.90 27.43 -23.87
CA LEU A 770 2.71 26.41 -24.91
C LEU A 770 3.92 26.25 -25.80
N LYS A 771 4.58 27.34 -26.14
CA LYS A 771 5.84 27.35 -26.89
C LYS A 771 6.93 26.56 -26.17
N ALA A 772 7.08 26.74 -24.88
CA ALA A 772 8.09 26.02 -24.10
C ALA A 772 7.77 24.50 -24.04
N VAL A 773 6.50 24.11 -23.97
CA VAL A 773 6.09 22.70 -24.03
C VAL A 773 6.39 22.09 -25.40
N GLN A 774 6.17 22.83 -26.50
CA GLN A 774 6.52 22.39 -27.86
C GLN A 774 8.05 22.29 -28.03
N GLU A 775 8.80 23.25 -27.51
CA GLU A 775 10.26 23.27 -27.56
C GLU A 775 10.88 22.12 -26.75
N ALA A 776 10.21 21.64 -25.69
CA ALA A 776 10.59 20.45 -24.95
C ALA A 776 10.46 19.13 -25.77
N GLY A 777 9.89 19.19 -26.97
CA GLY A 777 9.79 18.04 -27.87
C GLY A 777 8.48 17.24 -27.77
N VAL A 778 7.48 17.75 -27.05
CA VAL A 778 6.17 17.09 -26.92
C VAL A 778 5.45 17.10 -28.28
N GLU A 779 5.04 15.91 -28.75
CA GLU A 779 4.40 15.74 -30.07
C GLU A 779 2.88 15.90 -30.05
N ARG A 780 2.23 15.66 -28.88
CA ARG A 780 0.78 15.83 -28.72
C ARG A 780 0.47 16.66 -27.49
N LEU A 781 -0.44 17.62 -27.66
CA LEU A 781 -0.91 18.56 -26.65
C LEU A 781 -2.35 18.23 -26.32
N LEU A 782 -2.59 17.67 -25.13
CA LEU A 782 -3.89 17.16 -24.72
C LEU A 782 -4.72 18.24 -24.00
N ILE A 783 -5.91 18.49 -24.50
CA ILE A 783 -6.99 19.18 -23.79
C ILE A 783 -7.96 18.13 -23.23
N ASP A 784 -8.18 18.09 -21.93
CA ASP A 784 -9.22 17.27 -21.32
C ASP A 784 -10.51 18.05 -21.20
N ALA A 785 -11.42 17.86 -22.16
CA ALA A 785 -12.69 18.57 -22.25
C ALA A 785 -13.85 17.86 -21.54
N ARG A 786 -13.61 16.75 -20.82
CA ARG A 786 -14.70 15.99 -20.18
C ARG A 786 -15.51 16.80 -19.20
N TYR A 787 -14.91 17.78 -18.52
CA TYR A 787 -15.60 18.69 -17.59
C TYR A 787 -16.15 19.96 -18.22
N TYR A 788 -15.87 20.21 -19.51
CA TYR A 788 -16.33 21.39 -20.26
C TYR A 788 -17.70 21.18 -20.90
N SER A 789 -18.39 22.26 -21.23
CA SER A 789 -19.51 22.28 -22.16
C SER A 789 -19.00 22.13 -23.61
N GLU A 790 -19.91 21.93 -24.58
CA GLU A 790 -19.57 21.91 -26.01
C GLU A 790 -18.98 23.23 -26.48
N GLU A 791 -19.57 24.37 -26.01
CA GLU A 791 -19.10 25.72 -26.30
C GLU A 791 -17.70 25.98 -25.73
N GLU A 792 -17.45 25.67 -24.44
CA GLU A 792 -16.14 25.79 -23.83
C GLU A 792 -15.10 24.89 -24.51
N THR A 793 -15.51 23.69 -24.96
CA THR A 793 -14.65 22.78 -25.71
C THR A 793 -14.20 23.39 -27.03
N ALA A 794 -15.14 23.99 -27.80
CA ALA A 794 -14.83 24.68 -29.05
C ALA A 794 -13.90 25.89 -28.80
N GLN A 795 -14.23 26.72 -27.81
CA GLN A 795 -13.43 27.91 -27.47
C GLN A 795 -11.99 27.53 -27.10
N MET A 796 -11.78 26.51 -26.23
CA MET A 796 -10.44 26.07 -25.86
C MET A 796 -9.69 25.47 -27.03
N ALA A 797 -10.33 24.62 -27.83
CA ALA A 797 -9.69 24.04 -29.01
C ALA A 797 -9.26 25.14 -30.02
N ALA A 798 -10.12 26.08 -30.33
CA ALA A 798 -9.81 27.22 -31.25
C ALA A 798 -8.65 28.07 -30.67
N LEU A 799 -8.69 28.40 -29.37
CA LEU A 799 -7.66 29.22 -28.73
C LEU A 799 -6.29 28.56 -28.77
N TYR A 800 -6.20 27.27 -28.37
CA TYR A 800 -4.95 26.53 -28.43
C TYR A 800 -4.44 26.37 -29.85
N LYS A 801 -5.34 26.11 -30.82
CA LYS A 801 -4.97 25.99 -32.24
C LYS A 801 -4.45 27.29 -32.79
N GLY A 802 -5.09 28.43 -32.49
CA GLY A 802 -4.63 29.77 -32.92
C GLY A 802 -3.26 30.13 -32.34
N VAL A 803 -2.99 29.79 -31.07
CA VAL A 803 -1.65 29.99 -30.47
C VAL A 803 -0.61 29.05 -31.13
N MET A 804 -0.95 27.79 -31.38
CA MET A 804 -0.05 26.84 -32.06
C MET A 804 0.30 27.28 -33.49
N ASN A 805 -0.64 27.88 -34.19
CA ASN A 805 -0.43 28.41 -35.56
C ASN A 805 0.29 29.77 -35.57
N GLY A 806 0.45 30.42 -34.40
CA GLY A 806 0.98 31.79 -34.28
C GLY A 806 -0.01 32.89 -34.68
N GLU A 807 -1.26 32.58 -34.83
CA GLU A 807 -2.36 33.49 -35.14
C GLU A 807 -2.78 34.34 -33.94
N ILE A 808 -2.63 33.75 -32.73
CA ILE A 808 -2.93 34.37 -31.46
C ILE A 808 -1.66 34.44 -30.63
N ARG A 809 -1.32 35.61 -30.12
CA ARG A 809 -0.25 35.82 -29.16
C ARG A 809 -0.83 35.80 -27.75
N GLN A 810 -0.44 34.86 -26.94
CA GLN A 810 -0.90 34.71 -25.58
C GLN A 810 0.33 34.72 -24.60
N GLU A 811 0.48 35.77 -23.85
CA GLU A 811 1.59 35.96 -22.91
C GLU A 811 1.22 35.68 -21.46
N GLU A 812 -0.07 35.75 -21.12
CA GLU A 812 -0.59 35.53 -19.77
C GLU A 812 -1.42 34.25 -19.67
N ASN A 813 -1.40 33.62 -18.49
CA ASN A 813 -2.28 32.49 -18.22
C ASN A 813 -3.74 32.92 -18.13
N LEU A 814 -4.64 31.98 -18.42
CA LEU A 814 -6.07 32.21 -18.23
C LEU A 814 -6.35 32.47 -16.74
N PRO A 815 -7.33 33.36 -16.43
CA PRO A 815 -7.74 33.65 -15.05
C PRO A 815 -8.14 32.37 -14.30
N HIS A 816 -7.86 32.32 -13.00
CA HIS A 816 -8.25 31.20 -12.13
C HIS A 816 -7.72 29.82 -12.58
N THR A 817 -6.54 29.76 -13.21
CA THR A 817 -5.89 28.53 -13.64
C THR A 817 -4.63 28.22 -12.83
N THR A 818 -4.12 27.00 -12.94
CA THR A 818 -2.85 26.56 -12.38
C THR A 818 -1.92 26.03 -13.47
N ARG A 819 -0.61 26.10 -13.25
CA ARG A 819 0.39 25.45 -14.11
C ARG A 819 0.74 24.01 -13.65
N GLY A 820 -0.01 23.44 -12.71
CA GLY A 820 0.25 22.12 -12.16
C GLY A 820 1.67 21.99 -11.59
N HIS A 821 2.34 20.87 -11.91
CA HIS A 821 3.72 20.60 -11.48
C HIS A 821 4.79 20.98 -12.51
N TYR A 822 4.41 21.45 -13.69
CA TYR A 822 5.35 21.73 -14.80
C TYR A 822 6.54 22.62 -14.42
N PHE A 823 6.37 23.52 -13.43
CA PHE A 823 7.40 24.47 -13.03
C PHE A 823 7.82 24.37 -11.56
N ARG A 824 7.17 23.54 -10.75
CA ARG A 824 7.51 23.40 -9.32
C ARG A 824 7.88 21.97 -8.90
N GLY A 825 7.48 20.99 -9.70
CA GLY A 825 7.68 19.57 -9.40
C GLY A 825 6.90 19.07 -8.18
N VAL A 826 7.19 17.85 -7.77
CA VAL A 826 6.67 17.18 -6.58
C VAL A 826 7.82 16.74 -5.67
N LEU A 827 7.55 16.74 -4.35
CA LEU A 827 8.47 16.20 -3.35
C LEU A 827 8.28 14.69 -3.25
#